data_7b652fadcc6c7255545bfd307922603c
#
_entry.id   7b652fadcc6c7255545bfd307922603c
#
_cell.length_a   1.000
_cell.length_b   1.000
_cell.length_c   1.000
_cell.angle_alpha   90.00
_cell.angle_beta   90.00
_cell.angle_gamma   90.00
#
_symmetry.space_group_name_H-M   'P 1'
#
loop_
_entity.id
_entity.type
_entity.pdbx_description
1 polymer ?
#
loop_
_entity_poly.entity_id
_entity_poly.type
_entity_poly.pdbx_seq_one_letter_code
_entity_poly.pdbx_strand_id
1 'polypeptide(L)'
;MSERLHNDVDPIETRDWLQAIESVIREEGVERAQYLIDQLLSEARKGGVKVAAGASAGNYVNTIAVEDEPEYPGNLDLERRIRSAIRWNAIMTVLRASKKDLELGGHMASYQSSATFYEVCFNHFFRARTEKDGGDLVYFQGHISPGVYARAFLEGRLTEEQMDNFRQEVHGKGLSSYPHPKLMPEFWQFPTVSMGLGPLGAIYQAKFLKYLEHRGLKDTSEQTVYAFLGDGEMDEPESKGAITIATREKLDNLVFVINCNLQRLDGPVTGNGKIINELEGIFGGAGWNVIKVIWGGRWDELLRKDTSGKLIQLMNETVDGDYQTFKSKDGAYVREHFFGKYPETAALVADWTDEQIWALNRGGHDPKKVYAALKKAQETKGQPTVILAHTIKGYGMGDTAEGKNIAHQVKKMNMDGVRYVRDRFNVPVADADLEKLPYVTFPEGSEEHTYLHAQRQKLNGYLPTRQPKFTEKLELPTLADFSALLEEQNKEISTTIAFVRALNVMLKNKSIKDRLVPIIADEARTFGMEGLFRQIGIYSPNGQQYTPQDREQVAYYKEDEKGQILQEGINELGAGASWLAAATSYSTNNLPMIPFYIYYSMFGFQRIGDLCWAAGDQQARGFLIGGTSGRTTLNGEGLQHEDGHSHIQSLTIPNCISYDPAYAYEVAVIMHDGLVRMYGEAQENVYYYITTLXXXXXXXXXXXVPRKVSVKVSTNSKPSKVAKVKFSCWAPVLSCVTCVKQRRSWRKTTAWVPTCIALPPSPNWRVMARIANAGTCCTRWKPRACRISLR
;
A
#
# COMPACT_ATOMS: atom_id res chain seq x y z
N MET A 1 33.05 -11.62 -3.91
CA MET A 1 33.50 -12.41 -2.75
C MET A 1 34.53 -13.48 -3.10
N SER A 2 34.40 -14.13 -4.25
CA SER A 2 35.38 -15.17 -4.67
C SER A 2 36.82 -14.65 -4.89
N GLU A 3 36.96 -13.43 -5.37
CA GLU A 3 38.29 -12.83 -5.61
C GLU A 3 39.02 -12.50 -4.32
N ARG A 4 38.31 -12.21 -3.23
CA ARG A 4 38.94 -11.91 -1.95
C ARG A 4 39.47 -13.13 -1.23
N LEU A 5 38.90 -14.32 -1.50
CA LEU A 5 39.33 -15.56 -0.87
C LEU A 5 40.65 -16.12 -1.45
N HIS A 6 40.99 -15.67 -2.65
CA HIS A 6 42.23 -16.12 -3.31
C HIS A 6 43.49 -15.36 -2.85
N ASN A 7 43.31 -14.28 -2.05
CA ASN A 7 44.43 -13.46 -1.59
C ASN A 7 44.58 -13.42 -0.09
N ASP A 8 44.27 -14.53 0.58
CA ASP A 8 44.46 -14.63 2.03
C ASP A 8 45.95 -14.71 2.31
N VAL A 9 46.49 -13.70 2.99
CA VAL A 9 47.92 -13.59 3.27
C VAL A 9 48.37 -14.53 4.37
N ASP A 10 47.45 -15.01 5.22
CA ASP A 10 47.79 -15.98 6.28
C ASP A 10 46.56 -16.89 6.54
N PRO A 11 46.45 -17.96 5.74
CA PRO A 11 45.32 -18.88 5.91
C PRO A 11 45.28 -19.62 7.25
N ILE A 12 46.45 -19.74 7.93
CA ILE A 12 46.48 -20.37 9.25
C ILE A 12 45.81 -19.46 10.29
N GLU A 13 46.21 -18.19 10.32
CA GLU A 13 45.61 -17.23 11.22
C GLU A 13 44.09 -17.10 10.97
N THR A 14 43.70 -17.06 9.70
CA THR A 14 42.27 -17.01 9.35
C THR A 14 41.50 -18.21 9.92
N ARG A 15 42.08 -19.40 9.79
CA ARG A 15 41.49 -20.63 10.30
C ARG A 15 41.35 -20.57 11.83
N ASP A 16 42.38 -20.07 12.51
CA ASP A 16 42.35 -19.96 13.97
C ASP A 16 41.22 -19.07 14.45
N TRP A 17 41.01 -17.91 13.80
CA TRP A 17 39.91 -17.01 14.13
C TRP A 17 38.56 -17.68 13.92
N LEU A 18 38.41 -18.40 12.80
CA LEU A 18 37.14 -19.09 12.50
C LEU A 18 36.87 -20.21 13.51
N GLN A 19 37.86 -20.98 13.86
CA GLN A 19 37.74 -22.07 14.86
C GLN A 19 37.40 -21.51 16.24
N ALA A 20 37.96 -20.34 16.58
CA ALA A 20 37.69 -19.71 17.87
C ALA A 20 36.20 -19.35 17.97
N ILE A 21 35.65 -18.70 16.95
CA ILE A 21 34.23 -18.32 17.01
C ILE A 21 33.31 -19.55 16.94
N GLU A 22 33.68 -20.58 16.17
CA GLU A 22 32.92 -21.86 16.14
C GLU A 22 32.87 -22.49 17.53
N SER A 23 34.00 -22.48 18.24
CA SER A 23 34.08 -23.03 19.60
C SER A 23 33.17 -22.27 20.56
N VAL A 24 33.15 -20.94 20.47
CA VAL A 24 32.27 -20.13 21.31
C VAL A 24 30.81 -20.47 21.02
N ILE A 25 30.44 -20.56 19.73
CA ILE A 25 29.06 -20.90 19.36
C ILE A 25 28.66 -22.27 19.97
N ARG A 26 29.55 -23.26 19.86
CA ARG A 26 29.29 -24.64 20.33
C ARG A 26 29.22 -24.72 21.84
N GLU A 27 30.17 -24.09 22.56
CA GLU A 27 30.34 -24.29 24.01
C GLU A 27 29.55 -23.26 24.84
N GLU A 28 29.42 -22.03 24.37
CA GLU A 28 28.81 -20.94 25.13
C GLU A 28 27.51 -20.38 24.51
N GLY A 29 27.22 -20.75 23.27
CA GLY A 29 25.97 -20.40 22.63
C GLY A 29 26.05 -19.15 21.78
N VAL A 30 24.97 -18.94 21.02
CA VAL A 30 24.86 -17.87 19.99
C VAL A 30 24.92 -16.48 20.62
N GLU A 31 24.32 -16.31 21.80
CA GLU A 31 24.28 -15.00 22.48
C GLU A 31 25.67 -14.51 22.85
N ARG A 32 26.50 -15.42 23.38
CA ARG A 32 27.88 -15.09 23.74
C ARG A 32 28.68 -14.75 22.49
N ALA A 33 28.52 -15.55 21.43
CA ALA A 33 29.19 -15.30 20.15
C ALA A 33 28.82 -13.93 19.59
N GLN A 34 27.54 -13.59 19.63
CA GLN A 34 27.07 -12.29 19.16
C GLN A 34 27.73 -11.15 19.94
N TYR A 35 27.75 -11.27 21.26
CA TYR A 35 28.41 -10.27 22.11
C TYR A 35 29.87 -10.05 21.70
N LEU A 36 30.60 -11.17 21.50
CA LEU A 36 32.02 -11.09 21.13
C LEU A 36 32.21 -10.44 19.77
N ILE A 37 31.38 -10.81 18.80
CA ILE A 37 31.44 -10.19 17.45
C ILE A 37 31.19 -8.68 17.55
N ASP A 38 30.21 -8.26 18.34
CA ASP A 38 29.89 -6.84 18.51
C ASP A 38 31.10 -6.08 19.12
N GLN A 39 31.77 -6.72 20.09
CA GLN A 39 32.97 -6.10 20.69
C GLN A 39 34.09 -6.01 19.68
N LEU A 40 34.32 -7.07 18.91
CA LEU A 40 35.36 -7.07 17.86
C LEU A 40 35.11 -6.00 16.80
N LEU A 41 33.87 -5.88 16.36
CA LEU A 41 33.47 -4.86 15.37
C LEU A 41 33.70 -3.45 15.93
N SER A 42 33.37 -3.24 17.21
CA SER A 42 33.58 -1.96 17.88
C SER A 42 35.07 -1.60 17.89
N GLU A 43 35.90 -2.57 18.25
CA GLU A 43 37.35 -2.36 18.33
C GLU A 43 37.94 -2.15 16.93
N ALA A 44 37.49 -2.91 15.95
CA ALA A 44 37.93 -2.75 14.55
C ALA A 44 37.61 -1.34 14.04
N ARG A 45 36.41 -0.82 14.36
CA ARG A 45 36.02 0.56 13.96
C ARG A 45 36.91 1.60 14.59
N LYS A 46 37.30 1.43 15.87
CA LYS A 46 38.25 2.32 16.53
C LYS A 46 39.61 2.34 15.82
N GLY A 47 40.01 1.17 15.30
CA GLY A 47 41.23 1.04 14.52
C GLY A 47 41.11 1.50 13.06
N GLY A 48 39.97 2.05 12.66
CA GLY A 48 39.77 2.57 11.30
C GLY A 48 39.34 1.54 10.26
N VAL A 49 38.99 0.33 10.70
CA VAL A 49 38.51 -0.70 9.76
C VAL A 49 37.11 -0.32 9.29
N LYS A 50 36.93 -0.28 7.98
CA LYS A 50 35.61 0.02 7.38
C LYS A 50 34.84 -1.29 7.22
N VAL A 51 33.80 -1.45 8.03
CA VAL A 51 32.90 -2.59 7.92
C VAL A 51 31.80 -2.22 6.92
N ALA A 52 31.79 -2.88 5.78
CA ALA A 52 30.80 -2.60 4.73
C ALA A 52 29.40 -2.95 5.21
N ALA A 53 28.45 -2.07 4.95
CA ALA A 53 27.07 -2.27 5.37
C ALA A 53 26.45 -3.55 4.78
N GLY A 54 26.89 -3.95 3.60
CA GLY A 54 26.40 -5.16 2.95
C GLY A 54 27.15 -6.44 3.30
N ALA A 55 28.20 -6.34 4.12
CA ALA A 55 29.04 -7.49 4.45
C ALA A 55 28.40 -8.42 5.48
N SER A 56 27.25 -8.05 6.02
CA SER A 56 26.55 -8.81 7.03
C SER A 56 25.42 -9.69 6.50
N ALA A 57 25.30 -9.83 5.17
CA ALA A 57 24.33 -10.76 4.61
C ALA A 57 24.66 -12.17 5.13
N GLY A 58 23.69 -12.77 5.79
CA GLY A 58 23.86 -14.12 6.32
C GLY A 58 23.92 -15.17 5.21
N ASN A 59 24.13 -16.41 5.60
CA ASN A 59 24.08 -17.51 4.65
C ASN A 59 22.73 -17.56 3.95
N TYR A 60 22.71 -18.10 2.74
CA TYR A 60 21.50 -18.21 1.93
C TYR A 60 20.69 -19.43 2.39
N VAL A 61 20.23 -19.36 3.63
CA VAL A 61 19.44 -20.41 4.30
C VAL A 61 18.31 -19.75 5.11
N ASN A 62 17.39 -20.57 5.57
CA ASN A 62 16.26 -20.11 6.39
C ASN A 62 16.75 -19.48 7.69
N THR A 63 16.11 -18.38 8.10
CA THR A 63 16.42 -17.72 9.37
C THR A 63 16.06 -18.61 10.56
N ILE A 64 14.90 -19.28 10.48
CA ILE A 64 14.43 -20.15 11.58
C ILE A 64 14.96 -21.55 11.35
N ALA A 65 15.74 -22.05 12.30
CA ALA A 65 16.24 -23.42 12.24
C ALA A 65 15.09 -24.42 12.38
N VAL A 66 15.23 -25.58 11.75
CA VAL A 66 14.15 -26.59 11.76
C VAL A 66 13.77 -26.99 13.18
N GLU A 67 14.75 -27.03 14.11
CA GLU A 67 14.51 -27.37 15.53
C GLU A 67 13.68 -26.31 16.26
N ASP A 68 13.67 -25.07 15.75
CA ASP A 68 12.97 -23.97 16.39
C ASP A 68 11.59 -23.71 15.78
N GLU A 69 11.21 -24.49 14.77
CA GLU A 69 9.90 -24.33 14.13
C GLU A 69 8.78 -24.74 15.08
N PRO A 70 7.74 -23.92 15.25
CA PRO A 70 6.58 -24.34 16.03
C PRO A 70 5.82 -25.46 15.31
N GLU A 71 5.08 -26.26 16.09
CA GLU A 71 4.24 -27.31 15.53
C GLU A 71 3.16 -26.67 14.64
N TYR A 72 2.95 -27.24 13.44
CA TYR A 72 1.92 -26.75 12.55
C TYR A 72 0.53 -27.02 13.15
N PRO A 73 -0.33 -26.00 13.30
CA PRO A 73 -1.59 -26.19 14.02
C PRO A 73 -2.71 -26.78 13.17
N GLY A 74 -2.53 -26.84 11.85
CA GLY A 74 -3.59 -27.22 10.93
C GLY A 74 -3.46 -28.63 10.38
N ASN A 75 -4.48 -29.01 9.62
CA ASN A 75 -4.50 -30.29 8.89
C ASN A 75 -3.87 -30.08 7.52
N LEU A 76 -2.62 -30.48 7.36
CA LEU A 76 -1.86 -30.23 6.14
C LEU A 76 -2.51 -30.86 4.89
N ASP A 77 -3.12 -32.04 5.03
CA ASP A 77 -3.75 -32.72 3.90
C ASP A 77 -5.00 -31.98 3.42
N LEU A 78 -5.87 -31.58 4.35
CA LEU A 78 -7.06 -30.80 4.01
C LEU A 78 -6.66 -29.44 3.40
N GLU A 79 -5.66 -28.79 3.97
CA GLU A 79 -5.20 -27.50 3.45
C GLU A 79 -4.60 -27.66 2.06
N ARG A 80 -3.89 -28.76 1.80
CA ARG A 80 -3.34 -29.05 0.48
C ARG A 80 -4.46 -29.19 -0.56
N ARG A 81 -5.50 -29.95 -0.22
CA ARG A 81 -6.64 -30.18 -1.13
C ARG A 81 -7.38 -28.86 -1.42
N ILE A 82 -7.60 -28.05 -0.38
CA ILE A 82 -8.27 -26.75 -0.54
C ILE A 82 -7.41 -25.81 -1.37
N ARG A 83 -6.12 -25.75 -1.08
CA ARG A 83 -5.19 -24.89 -1.81
C ARG A 83 -5.09 -25.30 -3.28
N SER A 84 -5.11 -26.59 -3.57
CA SER A 84 -5.10 -27.11 -4.95
C SER A 84 -6.33 -26.66 -5.72
N ALA A 85 -7.50 -26.68 -5.09
CA ALA A 85 -8.75 -26.21 -5.69
C ALA A 85 -8.68 -24.70 -5.96
N ILE A 86 -8.11 -23.93 -5.03
CA ILE A 86 -7.96 -22.46 -5.19
C ILE A 86 -7.01 -22.17 -6.36
N ARG A 87 -5.86 -22.85 -6.41
CA ARG A 87 -4.91 -22.71 -7.52
C ARG A 87 -5.59 -22.96 -8.86
N TRP A 88 -6.33 -24.06 -8.93
CA TRP A 88 -7.05 -24.45 -10.13
C TRP A 88 -8.10 -23.38 -10.52
N ASN A 89 -8.92 -22.98 -9.57
CA ASN A 89 -9.99 -22.00 -9.84
C ASN A 89 -9.45 -20.64 -10.26
N ALA A 90 -8.30 -20.23 -9.70
CA ALA A 90 -7.64 -18.99 -10.11
C ALA A 90 -7.21 -19.07 -11.59
N ILE A 91 -6.66 -20.22 -12.02
CA ILE A 91 -6.29 -20.43 -13.42
C ILE A 91 -7.55 -20.44 -14.29
N MET A 92 -8.58 -21.16 -13.85
CA MET A 92 -9.84 -21.28 -14.62
C MET A 92 -10.47 -19.90 -14.83
N THR A 93 -10.41 -19.02 -13.82
CA THR A 93 -10.96 -17.68 -13.93
C THR A 93 -10.34 -16.92 -15.12
N VAL A 94 -9.02 -16.99 -15.25
CA VAL A 94 -8.28 -16.31 -16.32
C VAL A 94 -8.54 -17.00 -17.66
N LEU A 95 -8.49 -18.34 -17.72
CA LEU A 95 -8.68 -19.09 -18.96
C LEU A 95 -10.09 -18.93 -19.50
N ARG A 96 -11.12 -18.98 -18.64
CA ARG A 96 -12.50 -18.81 -19.05
C ARG A 96 -12.75 -17.40 -19.57
N ALA A 97 -12.17 -16.38 -18.92
CA ALA A 97 -12.24 -15.01 -19.40
C ALA A 97 -11.57 -14.86 -20.78
N SER A 98 -10.37 -15.43 -20.93
CA SER A 98 -9.64 -15.37 -22.19
C SER A 98 -10.33 -16.14 -23.33
N LYS A 99 -11.09 -17.16 -23.00
CA LYS A 99 -11.88 -17.93 -23.98
C LYS A 99 -13.01 -17.07 -24.54
N LYS A 100 -13.61 -16.20 -23.71
CA LYS A 100 -14.65 -15.28 -24.16
C LYS A 100 -14.07 -14.15 -25.01
N ASP A 101 -12.98 -13.57 -24.55
CA ASP A 101 -12.34 -12.43 -25.19
C ASP A 101 -10.87 -12.41 -24.78
N LEU A 102 -10.00 -12.59 -25.75
CA LEU A 102 -8.55 -12.66 -25.51
C LEU A 102 -8.00 -11.39 -24.86
N GLU A 103 -8.66 -10.26 -25.04
CA GLU A 103 -8.21 -9.01 -24.45
C GLU A 103 -8.48 -8.90 -22.95
N LEU A 104 -9.43 -9.70 -22.42
CA LEU A 104 -9.71 -9.65 -20.99
C LEU A 104 -8.49 -10.07 -20.16
N GLY A 105 -7.81 -11.12 -20.56
CA GLY A 105 -6.55 -11.50 -19.94
C GLY A 105 -6.62 -11.81 -18.46
N GLY A 106 -5.56 -11.43 -17.77
CA GLY A 106 -5.40 -11.67 -16.33
C GLY A 106 -4.04 -12.27 -16.05
N HIS A 107 -3.71 -12.38 -14.77
CA HIS A 107 -2.42 -12.88 -14.33
C HIS A 107 -2.61 -14.20 -13.58
N MET A 108 -1.92 -15.23 -14.02
CA MET A 108 -1.97 -16.56 -13.39
C MET A 108 -0.72 -16.83 -12.55
N ALA A 109 0.45 -16.48 -13.11
CA ALA A 109 1.73 -16.90 -12.55
C ALA A 109 2.04 -16.30 -11.18
N SER A 110 1.63 -15.07 -10.94
CA SER A 110 1.92 -14.39 -9.67
C SER A 110 1.21 -15.06 -8.50
N TYR A 111 -0.07 -15.41 -8.67
CA TYR A 111 -0.78 -16.12 -7.61
C TYR A 111 -0.18 -17.49 -7.36
N GLN A 112 0.20 -18.20 -8.41
CA GLN A 112 0.76 -19.55 -8.25
C GLN A 112 2.05 -19.52 -7.42
N SER A 113 2.84 -18.45 -7.51
CA SER A 113 4.03 -18.33 -6.67
C SER A 113 3.69 -18.04 -5.22
N SER A 114 2.53 -17.47 -4.93
CA SER A 114 2.19 -16.95 -3.61
C SER A 114 1.09 -17.73 -2.89
N ALA A 115 0.49 -18.71 -3.53
CA ALA A 115 -0.69 -19.41 -3.01
C ALA A 115 -0.48 -19.97 -1.60
N THR A 116 0.69 -20.56 -1.35
CA THR A 116 0.96 -21.21 -0.06
C THR A 116 0.94 -20.19 1.08
N PHE A 117 1.65 -19.05 0.93
CA PHE A 117 1.66 -18.14 2.06
C PHE A 117 0.32 -17.41 2.24
N TYR A 118 -0.43 -17.13 1.18
CA TYR A 118 -1.77 -16.59 1.37
C TYR A 118 -2.67 -17.58 2.10
N GLU A 119 -2.62 -18.86 1.71
CA GLU A 119 -3.50 -19.86 2.34
C GLU A 119 -3.14 -20.15 3.79
N VAL A 120 -1.84 -20.14 4.13
CA VAL A 120 -1.44 -20.24 5.53
C VAL A 120 -2.00 -19.05 6.33
N CYS A 121 -1.94 -17.84 5.74
CA CYS A 121 -2.50 -16.65 6.38
C CYS A 121 -4.01 -16.75 6.56
N PHE A 122 -4.74 -17.17 5.54
CA PHE A 122 -6.20 -17.30 5.63
C PHE A 122 -6.60 -18.34 6.66
N ASN A 123 -5.84 -19.42 6.78
CA ASN A 123 -6.18 -20.50 7.69
C ASN A 123 -5.76 -20.22 9.14
N HIS A 124 -4.71 -19.42 9.37
CA HIS A 124 -4.11 -19.36 10.71
C HIS A 124 -3.77 -17.96 11.22
N PHE A 125 -3.91 -16.90 10.41
CA PHE A 125 -3.44 -15.58 10.83
C PHE A 125 -4.42 -14.44 10.60
N PHE A 126 -5.00 -14.30 9.43
CA PHE A 126 -5.86 -13.14 9.09
C PHE A 126 -7.11 -13.12 9.96
N ARG A 127 -7.20 -12.17 10.88
CA ARG A 127 -8.38 -12.03 11.76
C ARG A 127 -9.38 -11.04 11.14
N ALA A 128 -10.62 -11.44 11.03
CA ALA A 128 -11.69 -10.57 10.55
C ALA A 128 -12.11 -9.59 11.66
N ARG A 129 -12.83 -8.54 11.27
CA ARG A 129 -13.29 -7.54 12.23
C ARG A 129 -14.33 -8.11 13.20
N THR A 130 -14.35 -7.52 14.39
CA THR A 130 -15.35 -7.81 15.42
C THR A 130 -16.07 -6.50 15.76
N GLU A 131 -16.96 -6.56 16.72
CA GLU A 131 -17.59 -5.33 17.25
C GLU A 131 -16.56 -4.42 17.93
N LYS A 132 -15.47 -4.99 18.41
CA LYS A 132 -14.45 -4.26 19.19
C LYS A 132 -13.33 -3.67 18.33
N ASP A 133 -12.88 -4.39 17.31
CA ASP A 133 -11.77 -3.89 16.49
C ASP A 133 -12.03 -4.13 15.00
N GLY A 134 -11.27 -3.43 14.17
CA GLY A 134 -11.42 -3.48 12.72
C GLY A 134 -10.87 -4.73 12.05
N GLY A 135 -10.26 -5.63 12.83
CA GLY A 135 -9.62 -6.82 12.30
C GLY A 135 -8.28 -6.49 11.66
N ASP A 136 -7.64 -7.51 11.13
CA ASP A 136 -6.37 -7.32 10.42
C ASP A 136 -6.61 -6.62 9.09
N LEU A 137 -5.66 -5.80 8.67
CA LEU A 137 -5.74 -5.04 7.42
C LEU A 137 -4.71 -5.64 6.47
N VAL A 138 -5.18 -6.07 5.30
CA VAL A 138 -4.34 -6.80 4.35
C VAL A 138 -4.26 -6.04 3.04
N TYR A 139 -3.03 -5.64 2.68
CA TYR A 139 -2.71 -5.07 1.37
C TYR A 139 -2.31 -6.24 0.47
N PHE A 140 -3.31 -6.81 -0.22
CA PHE A 140 -3.07 -7.93 -1.16
C PHE A 140 -2.30 -7.39 -2.37
N GLN A 141 -1.31 -8.14 -2.83
CA GLN A 141 -0.62 -7.77 -4.07
C GLN A 141 -1.65 -7.74 -5.21
N GLY A 142 -1.68 -6.66 -6.00
CA GLY A 142 -2.74 -6.44 -6.98
C GLY A 142 -2.89 -7.56 -7.99
N HIS A 143 -1.77 -8.11 -8.45
CA HIS A 143 -1.75 -9.11 -9.51
C HIS A 143 -2.26 -10.49 -9.08
N ILE A 144 -2.51 -10.71 -7.79
CA ILE A 144 -2.96 -12.03 -7.31
C ILE A 144 -4.47 -12.08 -7.07
N SER A 145 -5.21 -11.07 -7.51
CA SER A 145 -6.65 -11.01 -7.28
C SER A 145 -7.41 -12.28 -7.71
N PRO A 146 -7.05 -12.98 -8.82
CA PRO A 146 -7.75 -14.22 -9.14
C PRO A 146 -7.71 -15.26 -8.01
N GLY A 147 -6.62 -15.33 -7.26
CA GLY A 147 -6.50 -16.26 -6.13
C GLY A 147 -7.41 -15.88 -4.97
N VAL A 148 -7.53 -14.58 -4.68
CA VAL A 148 -8.43 -14.11 -3.62
C VAL A 148 -9.89 -14.38 -4.02
N TYR A 149 -10.24 -14.11 -5.29
CA TYR A 149 -11.58 -14.43 -5.78
C TYR A 149 -11.87 -15.93 -5.71
N ALA A 150 -10.88 -16.75 -6.09
CA ALA A 150 -11.03 -18.20 -6.03
C ALA A 150 -11.27 -18.69 -4.61
N ARG A 151 -10.57 -18.12 -3.63
CA ARG A 151 -10.80 -18.43 -2.22
C ARG A 151 -12.21 -18.04 -1.80
N ALA A 152 -12.63 -16.82 -2.11
CA ALA A 152 -13.97 -16.33 -1.76
C ALA A 152 -15.07 -17.17 -2.43
N PHE A 153 -14.81 -17.62 -3.65
CA PHE A 153 -15.73 -18.53 -4.37
C PHE A 153 -15.91 -19.84 -3.59
N LEU A 154 -14.82 -20.44 -3.14
CA LEU A 154 -14.91 -21.69 -2.33
C LEU A 154 -15.65 -21.44 -1.00
N GLU A 155 -15.53 -20.25 -0.44
CA GLU A 155 -16.23 -19.88 0.78
C GLU A 155 -17.73 -19.63 0.57
N GLY A 156 -18.19 -19.65 -0.69
CA GLY A 156 -19.57 -19.37 -1.02
C GLY A 156 -19.91 -17.89 -1.08
N ARG A 157 -18.93 -17.02 -1.05
CA ARG A 157 -19.11 -15.57 -1.04
C ARG A 157 -19.24 -14.97 -2.44
N LEU A 158 -18.79 -15.70 -3.46
CA LEU A 158 -18.89 -15.30 -4.86
C LEU A 158 -19.55 -16.44 -5.64
N THR A 159 -20.34 -16.09 -6.63
CA THR A 159 -21.01 -17.06 -7.49
C THR A 159 -20.17 -17.38 -8.71
N GLU A 160 -20.47 -18.48 -9.38
CA GLU A 160 -19.84 -18.83 -10.65
C GLU A 160 -20.08 -17.74 -11.69
N GLU A 161 -21.27 -17.17 -11.72
CA GLU A 161 -21.58 -16.06 -12.63
C GLU A 161 -20.66 -14.86 -12.39
N GLN A 162 -20.41 -14.52 -11.12
CA GLN A 162 -19.47 -13.44 -10.79
C GLN A 162 -18.06 -13.78 -11.26
N MET A 163 -17.60 -15.01 -11.03
CA MET A 163 -16.28 -15.46 -11.48
C MET A 163 -16.16 -15.35 -13.01
N ASP A 164 -17.20 -15.73 -13.73
CA ASP A 164 -17.23 -15.67 -15.20
C ASP A 164 -17.29 -14.24 -15.74
N ASN A 165 -17.59 -13.26 -14.89
CA ASN A 165 -17.56 -11.84 -15.24
C ASN A 165 -16.30 -11.13 -14.72
N PHE A 166 -15.23 -11.86 -14.55
CA PHE A 166 -13.93 -11.32 -14.18
C PHE A 166 -13.47 -10.30 -15.23
N ARG A 167 -13.01 -9.12 -14.75
CA ARG A 167 -12.53 -8.02 -15.58
C ARG A 167 -13.62 -7.40 -16.50
N GLN A 168 -14.88 -7.52 -16.08
CA GLN A 168 -15.99 -6.93 -16.85
C GLN A 168 -16.72 -5.87 -16.02
N GLU A 169 -15.97 -5.11 -15.27
CA GLU A 169 -16.51 -4.05 -14.41
C GLU A 169 -17.24 -2.95 -15.16
N VAL A 170 -16.86 -2.69 -16.43
CA VAL A 170 -17.53 -1.66 -17.24
C VAL A 170 -19.01 -1.96 -17.48
N HIS A 171 -19.41 -3.21 -17.39
CA HIS A 171 -20.80 -3.60 -17.55
C HIS A 171 -21.59 -3.60 -16.25
N GLY A 172 -20.93 -3.22 -15.13
CA GLY A 172 -21.55 -3.20 -13.82
C GLY A 172 -21.83 -4.59 -13.26
N LYS A 173 -21.19 -5.61 -13.78
CA LYS A 173 -21.35 -7.00 -13.34
C LYS A 173 -19.99 -7.63 -13.10
N GLY A 174 -19.91 -8.47 -12.09
CA GLY A 174 -18.74 -9.29 -11.88
C GLY A 174 -17.64 -8.61 -11.11
N LEU A 175 -16.42 -9.09 -11.31
CA LEU A 175 -15.29 -8.83 -10.44
C LEU A 175 -14.34 -7.83 -11.07
N SER A 176 -13.83 -6.91 -10.25
CA SER A 176 -12.89 -5.91 -10.71
C SER A 176 -11.56 -6.55 -11.13
N SER A 177 -10.85 -5.90 -12.05
CA SER A 177 -9.57 -6.37 -12.57
C SER A 177 -8.55 -6.57 -11.45
N TYR A 178 -8.55 -5.62 -10.49
CA TYR A 178 -7.63 -5.57 -9.38
C TYR A 178 -8.39 -5.12 -8.13
N PRO A 179 -7.78 -5.21 -6.96
CA PRO A 179 -8.44 -4.71 -5.75
C PRO A 179 -8.90 -3.27 -5.94
N HIS A 180 -10.21 -3.04 -5.79
CA HIS A 180 -10.79 -1.73 -6.10
C HIS A 180 -11.99 -1.45 -5.20
N PRO A 181 -11.83 -0.67 -4.13
CA PRO A 181 -12.92 -0.40 -3.17
C PRO A 181 -14.14 0.28 -3.78
N LYS A 182 -13.97 1.13 -4.79
CA LYS A 182 -15.11 1.77 -5.45
C LYS A 182 -15.96 0.76 -6.23
N LEU A 183 -15.31 -0.20 -6.89
CA LEU A 183 -16.01 -1.17 -7.76
C LEU A 183 -16.56 -2.35 -6.97
N MET A 184 -15.92 -2.71 -5.85
CA MET A 184 -16.40 -3.79 -4.96
C MET A 184 -16.36 -3.27 -3.51
N PRO A 185 -17.31 -2.39 -3.14
CA PRO A 185 -17.22 -1.60 -1.91
C PRO A 185 -17.36 -2.39 -0.61
N GLU A 186 -17.90 -3.60 -0.67
CA GLU A 186 -18.03 -4.45 0.52
C GLU A 186 -16.96 -5.54 0.58
N PHE A 187 -16.06 -5.57 -0.42
CA PHE A 187 -15.05 -6.64 -0.55
C PHE A 187 -13.62 -6.08 -0.36
N TRP A 188 -13.15 -5.23 -1.29
CA TRP A 188 -11.77 -4.74 -1.28
C TRP A 188 -11.59 -3.52 -0.38
N GLN A 189 -10.55 -3.56 0.47
CA GLN A 189 -10.23 -2.43 1.35
C GLN A 189 -9.22 -1.47 0.72
N PHE A 190 -8.22 -1.99 0.00
CA PHE A 190 -7.10 -1.19 -0.51
C PHE A 190 -6.86 -1.42 -1.99
N PRO A 191 -6.71 -0.34 -2.80
CA PRO A 191 -6.35 -0.47 -4.22
C PRO A 191 -4.83 -0.56 -4.33
N THR A 192 -4.31 -1.75 -4.62
CA THR A 192 -2.88 -2.04 -4.51
C THR A 192 -2.17 -2.22 -5.85
N VAL A 193 -2.82 -1.95 -6.98
CA VAL A 193 -2.21 -2.25 -8.27
C VAL A 193 -1.10 -1.27 -8.66
N SER A 194 -1.16 -0.02 -8.17
CA SER A 194 -0.04 0.90 -8.38
C SER A 194 1.08 0.49 -7.44
N MET A 195 2.08 -0.17 -8.03
CA MET A 195 3.15 -0.81 -7.24
C MET A 195 3.94 0.23 -6.47
N GLY A 196 4.25 -0.09 -5.21
CA GLY A 196 4.92 0.78 -4.26
C GLY A 196 3.95 1.48 -3.32
N LEU A 197 2.74 1.81 -3.75
CA LEU A 197 1.77 2.47 -2.87
C LEU A 197 1.23 1.52 -1.79
N GLY A 198 1.15 0.22 -2.08
CA GLY A 198 0.71 -0.77 -1.08
C GLY A 198 1.62 -0.79 0.14
N PRO A 199 2.91 -1.09 -0.04
CA PRO A 199 3.83 -1.09 1.11
C PRO A 199 3.93 0.26 1.81
N LEU A 200 3.96 1.36 1.04
CA LEU A 200 3.97 2.70 1.65
C LEU A 200 2.71 2.92 2.49
N GLY A 201 1.55 2.63 1.92
CA GLY A 201 0.27 2.79 2.62
C GLY A 201 0.20 1.93 3.88
N ALA A 202 0.72 0.71 3.80
CA ALA A 202 0.71 -0.22 4.94
C ALA A 202 1.50 0.34 6.13
N ILE A 203 2.65 0.96 5.87
CA ILE A 203 3.45 1.57 6.94
C ILE A 203 2.64 2.65 7.67
N TYR A 204 2.04 3.56 6.91
CA TYR A 204 1.29 4.66 7.53
C TYR A 204 -0.04 4.20 8.12
N GLN A 205 -0.62 3.13 7.56
CA GLN A 205 -1.80 2.52 8.17
C GLN A 205 -1.47 1.91 9.54
N ALA A 206 -0.33 1.22 9.64
CA ALA A 206 0.13 0.65 10.92
C ALA A 206 0.44 1.75 11.93
N LYS A 207 1.09 2.83 11.46
CA LYS A 207 1.34 4.00 12.32
C LYS A 207 0.02 4.60 12.82
N PHE A 208 -0.98 4.70 11.93
CA PHE A 208 -2.27 5.29 12.29
C PHE A 208 -3.00 4.44 13.35
N LEU A 209 -2.90 3.11 13.27
CA LEU A 209 -3.48 2.25 14.32
C LEU A 209 -2.84 2.52 15.67
N LYS A 210 -1.51 2.67 15.72
CA LYS A 210 -0.80 3.04 16.96
C LYS A 210 -1.23 4.41 17.47
N TYR A 211 -1.40 5.36 16.56
CA TYR A 211 -1.87 6.72 16.88
C TYR A 211 -3.25 6.67 17.54
N LEU A 212 -4.18 5.89 16.99
CA LEU A 212 -5.53 5.75 17.57
C LEU A 212 -5.47 5.15 18.98
N GLU A 213 -4.61 4.15 19.16
CA GLU A 213 -4.47 3.49 20.47
C GLU A 213 -3.85 4.45 21.50
N HIS A 214 -2.75 5.12 21.16
CA HIS A 214 -2.07 6.04 22.08
C HIS A 214 -2.98 7.18 22.48
N ARG A 215 -3.83 7.65 21.59
CA ARG A 215 -4.78 8.71 21.89
C ARG A 215 -6.02 8.22 22.64
N GLY A 216 -6.15 6.92 22.85
CA GLY A 216 -7.30 6.34 23.55
C GLY A 216 -8.60 6.34 22.75
N LEU A 217 -8.52 6.52 21.43
CA LEU A 217 -9.70 6.59 20.57
C LEU A 217 -10.25 5.21 20.22
N LYS A 218 -9.36 4.22 20.10
CA LYS A 218 -9.75 2.85 19.80
C LYS A 218 -8.66 1.89 20.26
N ASP A 219 -9.06 0.72 20.74
CA ASP A 219 -8.11 -0.36 21.07
C ASP A 219 -7.77 -1.09 19.79
N THR A 220 -6.62 -0.80 19.23
CA THR A 220 -6.11 -1.43 18.01
C THR A 220 -4.96 -2.39 18.30
N SER A 221 -4.74 -2.74 19.57
CA SER A 221 -3.56 -3.49 20.01
C SER A 221 -3.44 -4.89 19.41
N GLU A 222 -4.58 -5.48 19.02
CA GLU A 222 -4.60 -6.84 18.45
C GLU A 222 -4.56 -6.86 16.93
N GLN A 223 -4.64 -5.70 16.28
CA GLN A 223 -4.69 -5.61 14.82
C GLN A 223 -3.28 -5.64 14.22
N THR A 224 -3.13 -6.41 13.14
CA THR A 224 -1.91 -6.47 12.35
C THR A 224 -2.20 -5.92 10.94
N VAL A 225 -1.24 -5.19 10.39
CA VAL A 225 -1.27 -4.75 9.00
C VAL A 225 -0.28 -5.62 8.22
N TYR A 226 -0.79 -6.34 7.23
CA TYR A 226 0.01 -7.17 6.33
C TYR A 226 0.11 -6.50 4.97
N ALA A 227 1.31 -6.47 4.40
CA ALA A 227 1.49 -6.03 3.02
C ALA A 227 2.22 -7.11 2.24
N PHE A 228 1.59 -7.54 1.15
CA PHE A 228 2.16 -8.55 0.24
C PHE A 228 2.64 -7.84 -1.00
N LEU A 229 3.91 -8.03 -1.33
CA LEU A 229 4.50 -7.33 -2.48
C LEU A 229 5.51 -8.23 -3.18
N GLY A 230 5.79 -7.90 -4.43
CA GLY A 230 6.76 -8.63 -5.22
C GLY A 230 8.17 -8.09 -5.03
N ASP A 231 9.18 -8.94 -5.27
CA ASP A 231 10.58 -8.50 -5.24
C ASP A 231 10.86 -7.47 -6.33
N GLY A 232 10.22 -7.60 -7.50
CA GLY A 232 10.32 -6.57 -8.54
C GLY A 232 9.67 -5.26 -8.15
N GLU A 233 8.65 -5.29 -7.31
CA GLU A 233 7.99 -4.09 -6.79
C GLU A 233 8.95 -3.26 -5.91
N MET A 234 9.99 -3.89 -5.39
CA MET A 234 11.00 -3.18 -4.60
C MET A 234 11.85 -2.21 -5.44
N ASP A 235 11.74 -2.28 -6.77
CA ASP A 235 12.36 -1.28 -7.64
C ASP A 235 11.73 0.10 -7.46
N GLU A 236 10.46 0.16 -7.09
CA GLU A 236 9.77 1.43 -6.86
C GLU A 236 10.34 2.13 -5.62
N PRO A 237 10.71 3.42 -5.75
CA PRO A 237 11.21 4.15 -4.57
C PRO A 237 10.21 4.16 -3.40
N GLU A 238 8.91 4.19 -3.71
CA GLU A 238 7.85 4.18 -2.71
C GLU A 238 7.91 2.95 -1.80
N SER A 239 8.32 1.81 -2.38
CA SER A 239 8.41 0.54 -1.61
C SER A 239 9.47 0.61 -0.52
N LYS A 240 10.49 1.46 -0.69
CA LYS A 240 11.62 1.57 0.24
C LYS A 240 11.62 2.90 1.00
N GLY A 241 10.83 3.87 0.54
CA GLY A 241 10.96 5.25 1.00
C GLY A 241 10.64 5.50 2.46
N ALA A 242 9.84 4.65 3.09
CA ALA A 242 9.40 4.87 4.48
C ALA A 242 9.78 3.73 5.43
N ILE A 243 10.66 2.81 5.02
CA ILE A 243 10.96 1.65 5.88
C ILE A 243 11.64 2.06 7.19
N THR A 244 12.40 3.16 7.20
CA THR A 244 13.00 3.66 8.45
C THR A 244 11.94 4.25 9.39
N ILE A 245 10.87 4.81 8.84
CA ILE A 245 9.75 5.32 9.66
C ILE A 245 9.12 4.16 10.45
N ALA A 246 8.96 3.00 9.81
CA ALA A 246 8.38 1.83 10.48
C ALA A 246 9.17 1.42 11.72
N THR A 247 10.50 1.50 11.66
CA THR A 247 11.37 1.19 12.79
C THR A 247 11.33 2.29 13.84
N ARG A 248 11.40 3.55 13.41
CA ARG A 248 11.34 4.71 14.31
C ARG A 248 10.06 4.70 15.13
N GLU A 249 8.94 4.35 14.50
CA GLU A 249 7.64 4.29 15.16
C GLU A 249 7.40 2.96 15.89
N LYS A 250 8.35 2.02 15.83
CA LYS A 250 8.26 0.70 16.49
C LYS A 250 7.01 -0.08 16.06
N LEU A 251 6.78 -0.14 14.74
CA LEU A 251 5.55 -0.74 14.21
C LEU A 251 5.62 -2.26 14.25
N ASP A 252 5.49 -2.84 15.44
CA ASP A 252 5.44 -4.29 15.62
C ASP A 252 4.10 -4.88 15.18
N ASN A 253 3.17 -4.04 14.76
CA ASN A 253 1.90 -4.43 14.15
C ASN A 253 1.96 -4.46 12.62
N LEU A 254 3.17 -4.44 12.04
CA LEU A 254 3.37 -4.39 10.58
C LEU A 254 4.20 -5.58 10.12
N VAL A 255 3.68 -6.32 9.14
CA VAL A 255 4.38 -7.45 8.52
C VAL A 255 4.38 -7.26 7.00
N PHE A 256 5.57 -7.21 6.40
CA PHE A 256 5.74 -7.29 4.95
C PHE A 256 6.04 -8.74 4.58
N VAL A 257 5.36 -9.25 3.56
CA VAL A 257 5.70 -10.55 2.95
C VAL A 257 6.11 -10.27 1.51
N ILE A 258 7.39 -10.42 1.21
CA ILE A 258 7.92 -10.16 -0.12
C ILE A 258 8.03 -11.49 -0.87
N ASN A 259 7.26 -11.58 -1.96
CA ASN A 259 7.28 -12.75 -2.83
C ASN A 259 8.54 -12.68 -3.69
N CYS A 260 9.58 -13.40 -3.28
CA CYS A 260 10.86 -13.41 -3.98
C CYS A 260 10.86 -14.55 -5.00
N ASN A 261 10.11 -14.34 -6.08
CA ASN A 261 10.10 -15.29 -7.19
C ASN A 261 11.19 -15.01 -8.21
N LEU A 262 12.02 -13.99 -7.94
CA LEU A 262 13.25 -13.63 -8.66
C LEU A 262 13.01 -12.99 -10.03
N GLN A 263 11.75 -12.72 -10.40
CA GLN A 263 11.43 -12.30 -11.77
C GLN A 263 10.61 -11.01 -11.82
N ARG A 264 10.98 -10.14 -12.77
CA ARG A 264 10.16 -9.03 -13.25
C ARG A 264 9.26 -9.52 -14.40
N LEU A 265 8.79 -8.60 -15.23
CA LEU A 265 8.01 -8.93 -16.42
C LEU A 265 8.87 -9.60 -17.50
N ASP A 266 10.05 -9.05 -17.75
CA ASP A 266 10.87 -9.42 -18.91
C ASP A 266 12.00 -10.40 -18.57
N GLY A 267 12.34 -10.51 -17.28
CA GLY A 267 13.46 -11.33 -16.89
C GLY A 267 13.69 -11.28 -15.38
N PRO A 268 14.89 -11.66 -14.91
CA PRO A 268 15.15 -11.66 -13.48
C PRO A 268 15.22 -10.24 -12.87
N VAL A 269 14.92 -10.14 -11.58
CA VAL A 269 15.07 -8.87 -10.84
C VAL A 269 16.56 -8.51 -10.80
N THR A 270 17.41 -9.44 -10.40
CA THR A 270 18.87 -9.28 -10.50
C THR A 270 19.51 -10.62 -10.78
N GLY A 271 19.63 -10.96 -12.08
CA GLY A 271 20.16 -12.25 -12.51
C GLY A 271 21.59 -12.52 -12.07
N ASN A 272 22.44 -11.49 -12.03
CA ASN A 272 23.85 -11.60 -11.64
C ASN A 272 24.08 -11.50 -10.14
N GLY A 273 23.01 -11.33 -9.36
CA GLY A 273 23.09 -11.17 -7.91
C GLY A 273 22.06 -12.00 -7.20
N LYS A 274 21.72 -11.58 -5.97
CA LYS A 274 20.73 -12.27 -5.16
C LYS A 274 19.85 -11.22 -4.49
N ILE A 275 18.61 -11.10 -4.96
CA ILE A 275 17.68 -10.06 -4.47
C ILE A 275 17.38 -10.25 -2.97
N ILE A 276 17.30 -11.48 -2.50
CA ILE A 276 17.05 -11.74 -1.07
C ILE A 276 18.17 -11.15 -0.22
N ASN A 277 19.44 -11.28 -0.65
CA ASN A 277 20.56 -10.68 0.07
C ASN A 277 20.50 -9.16 0.07
N GLU A 278 20.14 -8.55 -1.07
CA GLU A 278 19.96 -7.10 -1.15
C GLU A 278 18.89 -6.62 -0.20
N LEU A 279 17.73 -7.31 -0.20
CA LEU A 279 16.61 -6.94 0.65
C LEU A 279 16.93 -7.16 2.13
N GLU A 280 17.61 -8.25 2.46
CA GLU A 280 18.07 -8.51 3.83
C GLU A 280 18.93 -7.34 4.32
N GLY A 281 19.85 -6.86 3.49
CA GLY A 281 20.71 -5.72 3.84
C GLY A 281 19.93 -4.43 4.03
N ILE A 282 19.00 -4.15 3.12
CA ILE A 282 18.20 -2.91 3.17
C ILE A 282 17.32 -2.90 4.44
N PHE A 283 16.53 -3.95 4.64
CA PHE A 283 15.61 -4.00 5.79
C PHE A 283 16.35 -4.15 7.12
N GLY A 284 17.39 -4.99 7.15
CA GLY A 284 18.20 -5.16 8.34
C GLY A 284 18.88 -3.86 8.75
N GLY A 285 19.43 -3.12 7.77
CA GLY A 285 20.03 -1.81 7.99
C GLY A 285 19.05 -0.77 8.47
N ALA A 286 17.78 -0.92 8.10
CA ALA A 286 16.69 -0.04 8.53
C ALA A 286 16.11 -0.46 9.90
N GLY A 287 16.57 -1.55 10.48
CA GLY A 287 16.14 -1.97 11.82
C GLY A 287 14.96 -2.93 11.86
N TRP A 288 14.58 -3.51 10.75
CA TRP A 288 13.50 -4.49 10.69
C TRP A 288 13.99 -5.87 11.14
N ASN A 289 13.05 -6.66 11.69
CA ASN A 289 13.24 -8.09 11.91
C ASN A 289 13.13 -8.77 10.54
N VAL A 290 14.22 -9.35 10.04
CA VAL A 290 14.25 -9.99 8.72
C VAL A 290 14.18 -11.50 8.88
N ILE A 291 13.17 -12.12 8.26
CA ILE A 291 13.00 -13.59 8.29
C ILE A 291 13.07 -14.10 6.85
N LYS A 292 14.11 -14.88 6.56
CA LYS A 292 14.29 -15.50 5.25
C LYS A 292 13.66 -16.90 5.26
N VAL A 293 12.83 -17.15 4.24
CA VAL A 293 12.16 -18.46 4.04
C VAL A 293 12.56 -18.93 2.65
N ILE A 294 13.76 -19.52 2.56
CA ILE A 294 14.41 -19.79 1.28
C ILE A 294 14.18 -21.23 0.81
N TRP A 295 14.36 -22.20 1.72
CA TRP A 295 14.34 -23.61 1.36
C TRP A 295 13.24 -24.37 2.07
N GLY A 296 12.57 -25.25 1.30
CA GLY A 296 11.55 -26.14 1.85
C GLY A 296 12.13 -27.27 2.71
N GLY A 297 11.25 -28.02 3.34
CA GLY A 297 11.64 -29.02 4.35
C GLY A 297 12.56 -30.12 3.89
N ARG A 298 12.48 -30.52 2.59
CA ARG A 298 13.38 -31.57 2.06
C ARG A 298 14.85 -31.16 2.04
N TRP A 299 15.12 -29.85 1.98
CA TRP A 299 16.48 -29.35 2.07
C TRP A 299 17.09 -29.54 3.47
N ASP A 300 16.25 -29.62 4.51
CA ASP A 300 16.73 -29.77 5.88
C ASP A 300 17.60 -31.03 6.04
N GLU A 301 17.18 -32.13 5.41
CA GLU A 301 17.94 -33.40 5.43
C GLU A 301 19.32 -33.22 4.79
N LEU A 302 19.35 -32.57 3.63
CA LEU A 302 20.61 -32.35 2.91
C LEU A 302 21.56 -31.45 3.71
N LEU A 303 21.03 -30.38 4.30
CA LEU A 303 21.82 -29.46 5.12
C LEU A 303 22.38 -30.17 6.35
N ARG A 304 21.59 -31.04 6.97
CA ARG A 304 22.04 -31.82 8.13
C ARG A 304 23.13 -32.83 7.76
N LYS A 305 22.99 -33.49 6.61
CA LYS A 305 23.96 -34.47 6.14
C LYS A 305 25.27 -33.87 5.69
N ASP A 306 25.29 -32.63 5.28
CA ASP A 306 26.46 -31.96 4.74
C ASP A 306 27.41 -31.56 5.89
N THR A 307 28.41 -32.37 6.16
CA THR A 307 29.44 -32.08 7.18
C THR A 307 30.55 -31.21 6.64
N SER A 308 30.60 -31.01 5.31
CA SER A 308 31.68 -30.26 4.64
C SER A 308 31.46 -28.75 4.62
N GLY A 309 30.22 -28.29 4.76
CA GLY A 309 29.89 -26.89 4.58
C GLY A 309 29.75 -26.45 3.11
N LYS A 310 30.02 -27.37 2.18
CA LYS A 310 30.00 -27.05 0.74
C LYS A 310 28.63 -26.75 0.20
N LEU A 311 27.60 -27.34 0.81
CA LEU A 311 26.20 -27.06 0.35
C LEU A 311 25.83 -25.60 0.62
N ILE A 312 26.11 -25.10 1.83
CA ILE A 312 25.86 -23.70 2.15
C ILE A 312 26.73 -22.79 1.28
N GLN A 313 28.00 -23.17 1.08
CA GLN A 313 28.87 -22.43 0.17
C GLN A 313 28.26 -22.33 -1.23
N LEU A 314 27.78 -23.46 -1.76
CA LEU A 314 27.14 -23.52 -3.07
C LEU A 314 25.89 -22.64 -3.13
N MET A 315 25.05 -22.70 -2.10
CA MET A 315 23.85 -21.85 -2.00
C MET A 315 24.24 -20.38 -2.01
N ASN A 316 25.31 -20.02 -1.29
CA ASN A 316 25.78 -18.63 -1.22
C ASN A 316 26.34 -18.14 -2.55
N GLU A 317 27.01 -19.00 -3.30
CA GLU A 317 27.65 -18.66 -4.57
C GLU A 317 26.69 -18.53 -5.75
N THR A 318 25.60 -19.29 -5.71
CA THR A 318 24.66 -19.38 -6.84
C THR A 318 23.86 -18.09 -6.95
N VAL A 319 23.81 -17.52 -8.17
CA VAL A 319 23.08 -16.27 -8.43
C VAL A 319 21.64 -16.57 -8.84
N ASP A 320 20.78 -15.55 -8.72
CA ASP A 320 19.36 -15.70 -8.98
C ASP A 320 19.03 -16.17 -10.40
N GLY A 321 19.80 -15.72 -11.38
CA GLY A 321 19.60 -16.16 -12.77
C GLY A 321 19.73 -17.66 -12.91
N ASP A 322 20.69 -18.27 -12.19
CA ASP A 322 20.86 -19.72 -12.20
C ASP A 322 19.74 -20.41 -11.41
N TYR A 323 19.36 -19.87 -10.24
CA TYR A 323 18.24 -20.45 -9.49
C TYR A 323 16.96 -20.48 -10.33
N GLN A 324 16.70 -19.41 -11.09
CA GLN A 324 15.54 -19.39 -11.99
C GLN A 324 15.65 -20.48 -13.05
N THR A 325 16.81 -20.58 -13.69
CA THR A 325 17.05 -21.55 -14.77
C THR A 325 16.84 -22.98 -14.26
N PHE A 326 17.28 -23.29 -13.05
CA PHE A 326 17.09 -24.64 -12.48
C PHE A 326 15.64 -25.08 -12.47
N LYS A 327 14.72 -24.15 -12.22
CA LYS A 327 13.30 -24.50 -12.18
C LYS A 327 12.64 -24.57 -13.57
N SER A 328 13.28 -24.00 -14.58
CA SER A 328 12.81 -24.12 -15.96
C SER A 328 13.43 -25.32 -16.68
N LYS A 329 14.31 -26.05 -16.03
CA LYS A 329 14.97 -27.25 -16.55
C LYS A 329 14.52 -28.47 -15.75
N ASP A 330 15.17 -29.61 -15.94
CA ASP A 330 14.86 -30.87 -15.27
C ASP A 330 15.85 -31.21 -14.15
N GLY A 331 15.62 -32.31 -13.46
CA GLY A 331 16.47 -32.74 -12.34
C GLY A 331 17.88 -33.12 -12.77
N ALA A 332 18.03 -33.66 -13.99
CA ALA A 332 19.36 -33.98 -14.52
C ALA A 332 20.21 -32.70 -14.66
N TYR A 333 19.61 -31.61 -15.12
CA TYR A 333 20.28 -30.33 -15.25
C TYR A 333 20.74 -29.82 -13.86
N VAL A 334 19.83 -29.91 -12.87
CA VAL A 334 20.13 -29.44 -11.50
C VAL A 334 21.24 -30.30 -10.88
N ARG A 335 21.20 -31.61 -11.09
CA ARG A 335 22.26 -32.51 -10.61
C ARG A 335 23.60 -32.08 -11.15
N GLU A 336 23.71 -31.82 -12.46
CA GLU A 336 24.96 -31.47 -13.13
C GLU A 336 25.40 -30.04 -12.76
N HIS A 337 24.52 -29.07 -12.86
CA HIS A 337 24.87 -27.64 -12.82
C HIS A 337 24.80 -27.01 -11.44
N PHE A 338 24.10 -27.63 -10.47
CA PHE A 338 24.11 -27.18 -9.09
C PHE A 338 24.92 -28.10 -8.22
N PHE A 339 24.41 -29.30 -7.92
CA PHE A 339 25.09 -30.25 -7.03
C PHE A 339 26.44 -30.68 -7.56
N GLY A 340 26.61 -30.76 -8.86
CA GLY A 340 27.84 -31.21 -9.51
C GLY A 340 29.00 -30.25 -9.44
N LYS A 341 28.82 -29.05 -8.91
CA LYS A 341 29.92 -28.07 -8.79
C LYS A 341 31.00 -28.54 -7.81
N TYR A 342 30.61 -29.31 -6.79
CA TYR A 342 31.55 -29.86 -5.80
C TYR A 342 31.30 -31.33 -5.62
N PRO A 343 32.38 -32.13 -5.46
CA PRO A 343 32.20 -33.59 -5.19
C PRO A 343 31.40 -33.84 -3.92
N GLU A 344 31.56 -32.99 -2.92
CA GLU A 344 30.86 -33.13 -1.65
C GLU A 344 29.36 -32.95 -1.80
N THR A 345 28.93 -31.95 -2.59
CA THR A 345 27.49 -31.71 -2.82
C THR A 345 26.91 -32.75 -3.81
N ALA A 346 27.69 -33.16 -4.81
CA ALA A 346 27.28 -34.26 -5.71
C ALA A 346 26.98 -35.53 -4.92
N ALA A 347 27.81 -35.84 -3.95
CA ALA A 347 27.64 -37.03 -3.11
C ALA A 347 26.35 -37.02 -2.29
N LEU A 348 25.88 -35.85 -1.88
CA LEU A 348 24.66 -35.74 -1.07
C LEU A 348 23.42 -36.28 -1.78
N VAL A 349 23.39 -36.19 -3.12
CA VAL A 349 22.23 -36.59 -3.93
C VAL A 349 22.56 -37.77 -4.85
N ALA A 350 23.67 -38.47 -4.61
CA ALA A 350 24.11 -39.57 -5.47
C ALA A 350 23.03 -40.65 -5.61
N ASP A 351 22.32 -40.93 -4.53
CA ASP A 351 21.26 -41.95 -4.47
C ASP A 351 19.87 -41.41 -4.83
N TRP A 352 19.75 -40.15 -5.17
CA TRP A 352 18.46 -39.51 -5.46
C TRP A 352 18.15 -39.64 -6.95
N THR A 353 16.88 -39.81 -7.29
CA THR A 353 16.44 -39.73 -8.69
C THR A 353 16.47 -38.26 -9.15
N ASP A 354 16.49 -38.05 -10.46
CA ASP A 354 16.38 -36.71 -11.03
C ASP A 354 15.06 -36.06 -10.63
N GLU A 355 13.98 -36.81 -10.55
CA GLU A 355 12.66 -36.31 -10.13
C GLU A 355 12.69 -35.83 -8.69
N GLN A 356 13.37 -36.56 -7.81
CA GLN A 356 13.53 -36.16 -6.40
C GLN A 356 14.33 -34.87 -6.28
N ILE A 357 15.38 -34.71 -7.10
CA ILE A 357 16.20 -33.50 -7.09
C ILE A 357 15.36 -32.30 -7.56
N TRP A 358 14.63 -32.48 -8.68
CA TRP A 358 13.80 -31.36 -9.17
C TRP A 358 12.71 -30.99 -8.20
N ALA A 359 12.19 -31.94 -7.45
CA ALA A 359 11.12 -31.74 -6.46
C ALA A 359 11.58 -30.99 -5.20
N LEU A 360 12.90 -30.81 -5.00
CA LEU A 360 13.39 -29.94 -3.93
C LEU A 360 12.81 -28.55 -4.10
N ASN A 361 12.11 -28.06 -3.09
CA ASN A 361 11.26 -26.88 -3.24
C ASN A 361 11.82 -25.68 -2.47
N ARG A 362 11.32 -24.51 -2.85
CA ARG A 362 11.64 -23.24 -2.18
C ARG A 362 10.72 -23.06 -0.97
N GLY A 363 11.23 -22.36 0.04
CA GLY A 363 10.55 -22.24 1.34
C GLY A 363 9.17 -21.61 1.29
N GLY A 364 8.99 -20.65 0.36
CA GLY A 364 7.69 -19.99 0.21
C GLY A 364 6.56 -20.90 -0.24
N HIS A 365 6.89 -22.12 -0.70
CA HIS A 365 5.90 -23.13 -1.07
C HIS A 365 5.71 -24.20 0.01
N ASP A 366 6.38 -24.08 1.15
CA ASP A 366 6.29 -25.03 2.24
C ASP A 366 5.45 -24.44 3.38
N PRO A 367 4.24 -24.94 3.62
CA PRO A 367 3.37 -24.35 4.66
C PRO A 367 3.98 -24.34 6.06
N LYS A 368 4.79 -25.34 6.42
CA LYS A 368 5.42 -25.35 7.75
C LYS A 368 6.42 -24.23 7.91
N LYS A 369 7.24 -23.99 6.87
CA LYS A 369 8.23 -22.92 6.87
C LYS A 369 7.56 -21.54 6.89
N VAL A 370 6.52 -21.39 6.09
CA VAL A 370 5.74 -20.14 6.03
C VAL A 370 5.06 -19.87 7.37
N TYR A 371 4.45 -20.91 7.97
CA TYR A 371 3.80 -20.76 9.28
C TYR A 371 4.79 -20.32 10.34
N ALA A 372 5.97 -20.94 10.38
CA ALA A 372 7.02 -20.59 11.35
C ALA A 372 7.39 -19.11 11.24
N ALA A 373 7.56 -18.62 10.01
CA ALA A 373 7.91 -17.22 9.76
C ALA A 373 6.82 -16.27 10.22
N LEU A 374 5.57 -16.56 9.88
CA LEU A 374 4.43 -15.72 10.27
C LEU A 374 4.22 -15.72 11.79
N LYS A 375 4.41 -16.87 12.42
CA LYS A 375 4.30 -16.97 13.87
C LYS A 375 5.37 -16.14 14.57
N LYS A 376 6.61 -16.20 14.06
CA LYS A 376 7.70 -15.37 14.58
C LYS A 376 7.41 -13.87 14.40
N ALA A 377 6.85 -13.50 13.25
CA ALA A 377 6.46 -12.12 12.99
C ALA A 377 5.41 -11.66 14.01
N GLN A 378 4.42 -12.50 14.28
CA GLN A 378 3.36 -12.21 15.24
C GLN A 378 3.90 -12.01 16.67
N GLU A 379 4.94 -12.74 17.02
CA GLU A 379 5.56 -12.70 18.35
C GLU A 379 6.57 -11.57 18.52
N THR A 380 7.05 -10.98 17.42
CA THR A 380 8.06 -9.93 17.45
C THR A 380 7.48 -8.63 18.01
N LYS A 381 8.18 -8.03 18.95
CA LYS A 381 7.78 -6.78 19.61
C LYS A 381 8.82 -5.69 19.37
N GLY A 382 8.35 -4.46 19.25
CA GLY A 382 9.21 -3.27 19.18
C GLY A 382 9.77 -2.97 17.81
N GLN A 383 9.51 -3.80 16.80
CA GLN A 383 10.02 -3.56 15.43
C GLN A 383 9.14 -4.24 14.40
N PRO A 384 9.09 -3.69 13.18
CA PRO A 384 8.36 -4.36 12.10
C PRO A 384 9.12 -5.58 11.59
N THR A 385 8.39 -6.49 10.94
CA THR A 385 8.96 -7.72 10.38
C THR A 385 8.78 -7.76 8.87
N VAL A 386 9.83 -8.21 8.16
CA VAL A 386 9.76 -8.54 6.74
C VAL A 386 10.10 -10.02 6.57
N ILE A 387 9.23 -10.72 5.82
CA ILE A 387 9.43 -12.12 5.46
C ILE A 387 9.85 -12.15 3.99
N LEU A 388 11.04 -12.66 3.71
CA LEU A 388 11.54 -12.81 2.34
C LEU A 388 11.27 -14.25 1.92
N ALA A 389 10.19 -14.43 1.15
CA ALA A 389 9.67 -15.74 0.78
C ALA A 389 10.16 -16.14 -0.62
N HIS A 390 11.10 -17.06 -0.68
CA HIS A 390 11.68 -17.57 -1.93
C HIS A 390 10.68 -18.51 -2.59
N THR A 391 10.24 -18.16 -3.81
CA THR A 391 9.21 -18.91 -4.54
C THR A 391 9.61 -19.09 -6.01
N ILE A 392 8.70 -19.71 -6.76
CA ILE A 392 8.87 -19.93 -8.20
C ILE A 392 7.69 -19.27 -8.92
N LYS A 393 7.98 -18.34 -9.81
CA LYS A 393 6.92 -17.69 -10.61
C LYS A 393 6.27 -18.73 -11.52
N GLY A 394 4.96 -18.80 -11.51
CA GLY A 394 4.23 -19.80 -12.27
C GLY A 394 4.34 -21.20 -11.71
N TYR A 395 4.60 -21.32 -10.40
CA TYR A 395 4.75 -22.61 -9.71
C TYR A 395 3.60 -23.56 -10.10
N GLY A 396 3.94 -24.77 -10.51
CA GLY A 396 2.97 -25.80 -10.88
C GLY A 396 2.41 -25.70 -12.29
N MET A 397 2.79 -24.66 -13.05
CA MET A 397 2.27 -24.48 -14.43
C MET A 397 3.13 -25.17 -15.50
N GLY A 398 4.20 -25.84 -15.09
CA GLY A 398 5.02 -26.65 -15.99
C GLY A 398 5.58 -25.85 -17.16
N ASP A 399 5.61 -26.49 -18.32
CA ASP A 399 6.19 -25.87 -19.52
C ASP A 399 5.48 -24.59 -19.97
N THR A 400 4.26 -24.37 -19.51
CA THR A 400 3.53 -23.14 -19.86
C THR A 400 4.24 -21.90 -19.30
N ALA A 401 4.70 -21.97 -18.04
CA ALA A 401 5.18 -20.74 -17.37
C ALA A 401 6.22 -20.96 -16.27
N GLU A 402 6.35 -22.16 -15.71
CA GLU A 402 7.08 -22.35 -14.45
C GLU A 402 8.55 -21.95 -14.57
N GLY A 403 8.95 -20.88 -13.86
CA GLY A 403 10.30 -20.39 -13.85
C GLY A 403 10.74 -19.66 -15.12
N LYS A 404 9.84 -19.45 -16.06
CA LYS A 404 10.17 -18.87 -17.36
C LYS A 404 9.99 -17.36 -17.40
N ASN A 405 10.79 -16.68 -18.23
CA ASN A 405 10.68 -15.22 -18.36
C ASN A 405 9.32 -14.77 -18.89
N ILE A 406 8.65 -15.60 -19.70
CA ILE A 406 7.34 -15.27 -20.25
C ILE A 406 6.20 -15.42 -19.22
N ALA A 407 6.48 -15.94 -18.03
CA ALA A 407 5.46 -16.32 -17.05
C ALA A 407 4.45 -15.21 -16.75
N HIS A 408 4.91 -13.97 -16.66
CA HIS A 408 4.06 -12.85 -16.28
C HIS A 408 2.93 -12.60 -17.27
N GLN A 409 3.20 -12.79 -18.56
CA GLN A 409 2.27 -12.46 -19.64
C GLN A 409 1.37 -13.63 -20.05
N VAL A 410 1.56 -14.80 -19.46
CA VAL A 410 0.80 -16.00 -19.82
C VAL A 410 -0.66 -15.85 -19.39
N LYS A 411 -1.56 -15.86 -20.37
CA LYS A 411 -3.01 -15.80 -20.14
C LYS A 411 -3.76 -16.87 -20.93
N LYS A 412 -3.00 -17.77 -21.58
CA LYS A 412 -3.53 -18.93 -22.30
C LYS A 412 -2.77 -20.17 -21.86
N MET A 413 -3.41 -21.31 -22.04
CA MET A 413 -2.81 -22.58 -21.69
C MET A 413 -3.43 -23.63 -22.62
N ASN A 414 -2.62 -24.47 -23.29
CA ASN A 414 -3.15 -25.55 -24.09
C ASN A 414 -3.64 -26.68 -23.17
N MET A 415 -4.33 -27.68 -23.74
CA MET A 415 -4.93 -28.74 -22.93
C MET A 415 -3.87 -29.60 -22.21
N ASP A 416 -2.67 -29.73 -22.77
CA ASP A 416 -1.59 -30.45 -22.10
C ASP A 416 -1.16 -29.67 -20.82
N GLY A 417 -1.11 -28.36 -20.91
CA GLY A 417 -0.81 -27.50 -19.75
C GLY A 417 -1.89 -27.59 -18.67
N VAL A 418 -3.15 -27.59 -19.10
CA VAL A 418 -4.28 -27.72 -18.15
C VAL A 418 -4.21 -29.08 -17.45
N ARG A 419 -3.96 -30.15 -18.21
CA ARG A 419 -3.80 -31.51 -17.66
C ARG A 419 -2.63 -31.58 -16.70
N TYR A 420 -1.52 -30.93 -17.05
CA TYR A 420 -0.33 -30.90 -16.18
C TYR A 420 -0.68 -30.29 -14.81
N VAL A 421 -1.38 -29.15 -14.79
CA VAL A 421 -1.79 -28.49 -13.52
C VAL A 421 -2.71 -29.40 -12.72
N ARG A 422 -3.71 -29.99 -13.39
CA ARG A 422 -4.65 -30.93 -12.74
C ARG A 422 -3.88 -32.04 -12.03
N ASP A 423 -2.94 -32.66 -12.76
CA ASP A 423 -2.16 -33.79 -12.24
C ASP A 423 -1.18 -33.36 -11.15
N ARG A 424 -0.50 -32.23 -11.37
CA ARG A 424 0.51 -31.73 -10.43
C ARG A 424 -0.08 -31.51 -9.03
N PHE A 425 -1.31 -31.02 -8.97
CA PHE A 425 -1.95 -30.66 -7.71
C PHE A 425 -3.07 -31.62 -7.31
N ASN A 426 -3.23 -32.72 -8.01
CA ASN A 426 -4.27 -33.73 -7.74
C ASN A 426 -5.67 -33.10 -7.68
N VAL A 427 -5.97 -32.23 -8.63
CA VAL A 427 -7.27 -31.55 -8.68
C VAL A 427 -8.33 -32.57 -9.14
N PRO A 428 -9.48 -32.68 -8.46
CA PRO A 428 -10.47 -33.71 -8.80
C PRO A 428 -11.34 -33.34 -9.99
N VAL A 429 -10.74 -33.31 -11.17
CA VAL A 429 -11.42 -33.08 -12.47
C VAL A 429 -11.08 -34.22 -13.39
N ALA A 430 -12.11 -34.89 -13.89
CA ALA A 430 -11.97 -36.04 -14.81
C ALA A 430 -11.44 -35.59 -16.16
N ASP A 431 -10.70 -36.47 -16.85
CA ASP A 431 -10.17 -36.20 -18.21
C ASP A 431 -11.26 -35.70 -19.15
N ALA A 432 -12.45 -36.30 -19.10
CA ALA A 432 -13.58 -35.95 -19.98
C ALA A 432 -14.08 -34.52 -19.74
N ASP A 433 -13.80 -33.94 -18.58
CA ASP A 433 -14.30 -32.60 -18.22
C ASP A 433 -13.27 -31.48 -18.38
N LEU A 434 -12.00 -31.83 -18.68
CA LEU A 434 -10.93 -30.80 -18.73
C LEU A 434 -11.21 -29.70 -19.75
N GLU A 435 -11.75 -30.04 -20.92
CA GLU A 435 -12.00 -29.04 -21.96
C GLU A 435 -13.07 -28.02 -21.56
N LYS A 436 -13.93 -28.38 -20.61
CA LYS A 436 -14.97 -27.49 -20.10
C LYS A 436 -14.40 -26.42 -19.17
N LEU A 437 -13.16 -26.56 -18.74
CA LEU A 437 -12.49 -25.68 -17.81
C LEU A 437 -13.35 -25.42 -16.55
N PRO A 438 -13.77 -26.52 -15.86
CA PRO A 438 -14.74 -26.37 -14.77
C PRO A 438 -14.12 -25.77 -13.52
N TYR A 439 -14.91 -25.04 -12.74
CA TYR A 439 -14.53 -24.72 -11.38
C TYR A 439 -14.72 -25.94 -10.48
N VAL A 440 -13.88 -26.04 -9.46
CA VAL A 440 -13.96 -27.08 -8.43
C VAL A 440 -14.61 -26.46 -7.18
N THR A 441 -15.57 -27.16 -6.61
CA THR A 441 -16.18 -26.77 -5.35
C THR A 441 -16.19 -27.97 -4.41
N PHE A 442 -16.42 -27.73 -3.14
CA PHE A 442 -16.56 -28.78 -2.14
C PHE A 442 -17.97 -28.74 -1.58
N PRO A 443 -18.71 -29.88 -1.61
CA PRO A 443 -20.07 -29.89 -1.11
C PRO A 443 -20.16 -29.53 0.37
N GLU A 444 -21.26 -28.90 0.75
CA GLU A 444 -21.57 -28.67 2.15
C GLU A 444 -21.58 -30.01 2.88
N GLY A 445 -20.93 -30.08 4.04
CA GLY A 445 -20.78 -31.31 4.81
C GLY A 445 -19.53 -32.11 4.50
N SER A 446 -18.81 -31.77 3.41
CA SER A 446 -17.52 -32.43 3.13
C SER A 446 -16.47 -31.99 4.13
N GLU A 447 -15.42 -32.78 4.29
CA GLU A 447 -14.32 -32.45 5.19
C GLU A 447 -13.68 -31.11 4.81
N GLU A 448 -13.49 -30.90 3.51
CA GLU A 448 -12.87 -29.65 2.99
C GLU A 448 -13.72 -28.43 3.31
N HIS A 449 -15.02 -28.50 3.01
CA HIS A 449 -15.93 -27.39 3.27
C HIS A 449 -16.00 -27.05 4.76
N THR A 450 -16.14 -28.08 5.58
CA THR A 450 -16.21 -27.94 7.03
C THR A 450 -14.93 -27.29 7.58
N TYR A 451 -13.77 -27.77 7.15
CA TYR A 451 -12.48 -27.27 7.61
C TYR A 451 -12.28 -25.80 7.19
N LEU A 452 -12.54 -25.50 5.93
CA LEU A 452 -12.39 -24.15 5.37
C LEU A 452 -13.14 -23.12 6.23
N HIS A 453 -14.41 -23.41 6.51
CA HIS A 453 -15.24 -22.48 7.28
C HIS A 453 -14.84 -22.44 8.76
N ALA A 454 -14.48 -23.59 9.34
CA ALA A 454 -14.07 -23.65 10.74
C ALA A 454 -12.82 -22.79 11.01
N GLN A 455 -11.85 -22.82 10.11
CA GLN A 455 -10.65 -22.01 10.26
C GLN A 455 -10.98 -20.52 10.25
N ARG A 456 -11.90 -20.11 9.35
CA ARG A 456 -12.31 -18.70 9.31
C ARG A 456 -13.12 -18.29 10.53
N GLN A 457 -13.93 -19.18 11.06
CA GLN A 457 -14.69 -18.90 12.30
C GLN A 457 -13.76 -18.70 13.50
N LYS A 458 -12.67 -19.46 13.56
CA LYS A 458 -11.64 -19.28 14.60
C LYS A 458 -10.98 -17.92 14.53
N LEU A 459 -10.99 -17.31 13.34
CA LEU A 459 -10.39 -16.00 13.07
C LEU A 459 -11.45 -14.91 12.89
N ASN A 460 -12.64 -15.13 13.44
CA ASN A 460 -13.75 -14.17 13.54
C ASN A 460 -14.51 -13.90 12.23
N GLY A 461 -14.22 -14.63 11.15
CA GLY A 461 -14.97 -14.50 9.92
C GLY A 461 -14.09 -14.34 8.68
N TYR A 462 -14.66 -13.78 7.62
CA TYR A 462 -14.08 -13.84 6.28
C TYR A 462 -13.35 -12.54 5.91
N LEU A 463 -12.32 -12.67 5.09
CA LEU A 463 -11.56 -11.56 4.51
C LEU A 463 -11.30 -11.88 3.02
N PRO A 464 -11.19 -10.87 2.15
CA PRO A 464 -11.37 -9.45 2.45
C PRO A 464 -12.83 -9.08 2.65
N THR A 465 -13.07 -8.13 3.54
CA THR A 465 -14.38 -7.50 3.72
C THR A 465 -14.13 -6.01 3.95
N ARG A 466 -15.12 -5.20 3.57
CA ARG A 466 -15.02 -3.75 3.75
C ARG A 466 -16.36 -3.23 4.25
N GLN A 467 -16.30 -2.27 5.16
CA GLN A 467 -17.49 -1.59 5.68
C GLN A 467 -17.59 -0.23 4.99
N PRO A 468 -18.59 -0.02 4.10
CA PRO A 468 -18.65 1.23 3.32
C PRO A 468 -19.10 2.46 4.12
N LYS A 469 -19.76 2.28 5.26
CA LYS A 469 -20.26 3.39 6.08
C LYS A 469 -19.95 3.14 7.55
N PHE A 470 -19.63 4.22 8.28
CA PHE A 470 -19.50 4.15 9.72
C PHE A 470 -20.89 4.21 10.37
N THR A 471 -21.00 3.70 11.59
CA THR A 471 -22.28 3.57 12.28
C THR A 471 -22.58 4.72 13.25
N GLU A 472 -21.52 5.35 13.79
CA GLU A 472 -21.65 6.43 14.76
C GLU A 472 -22.27 7.67 14.11
N LYS A 473 -23.11 8.40 14.86
CA LYS A 473 -23.61 9.70 14.41
C LYS A 473 -22.76 10.81 15.04
N LEU A 474 -22.14 11.64 14.20
CA LEU A 474 -21.36 12.79 14.66
C LEU A 474 -22.24 14.04 14.71
N GLU A 475 -22.13 14.80 15.78
CA GLU A 475 -22.78 16.10 15.89
C GLU A 475 -21.84 17.16 15.32
N LEU A 476 -22.07 17.47 14.05
CA LEU A 476 -21.20 18.37 13.28
C LEU A 476 -21.44 19.84 13.64
N PRO A 477 -20.41 20.71 13.52
CA PRO A 477 -20.63 22.14 13.67
C PRO A 477 -21.67 22.63 12.67
N THR A 478 -22.45 23.62 13.08
CA THR A 478 -23.36 24.33 12.18
C THR A 478 -22.61 25.43 11.45
N LEU A 479 -23.17 25.95 10.38
CA LEU A 479 -22.53 27.08 9.69
C LEU A 479 -22.41 28.30 10.62
N ALA A 480 -23.38 28.48 11.54
CA ALA A 480 -23.33 29.57 12.53
C ALA A 480 -22.11 29.50 13.45
N ASP A 481 -21.61 28.31 13.71
CA ASP A 481 -20.41 28.17 14.55
C ASP A 481 -19.19 28.83 13.92
N PHE A 482 -19.19 29.01 12.59
CA PHE A 482 -18.15 29.71 11.86
C PHE A 482 -18.43 31.20 11.70
N SER A 483 -19.35 31.78 12.48
CA SER A 483 -19.79 33.17 12.33
C SER A 483 -18.62 34.18 12.25
N ALA A 484 -17.57 33.99 13.02
CA ALA A 484 -16.41 34.89 13.00
C ALA A 484 -15.74 34.98 11.63
N LEU A 485 -15.91 33.96 10.77
CA LEU A 485 -15.38 33.96 9.40
C LEU A 485 -16.43 34.41 8.37
N LEU A 486 -17.73 34.32 8.72
CA LEU A 486 -18.81 34.69 7.83
C LEU A 486 -19.10 36.19 7.83
N GLU A 487 -18.76 36.86 8.92
CA GLU A 487 -19.03 38.30 9.10
C GLU A 487 -17.94 39.13 8.44
N GLU A 488 -18.26 40.39 8.21
CA GLU A 488 -17.31 41.34 7.63
C GLU A 488 -16.08 41.46 8.53
N GLN A 489 -14.90 41.35 7.92
CA GLN A 489 -13.64 41.49 8.65
C GLN A 489 -13.11 42.92 8.51
N ASN A 490 -12.83 43.56 9.64
CA ASN A 490 -12.25 44.90 9.67
C ASN A 490 -10.73 44.89 9.47
N LYS A 491 -10.15 43.72 9.36
CA LYS A 491 -8.71 43.52 9.13
C LYS A 491 -8.48 42.61 7.93
N GLU A 492 -7.40 42.86 7.27
CA GLU A 492 -6.99 41.98 6.18
C GLU A 492 -6.68 40.59 6.74
N ILE A 493 -7.13 39.56 6.04
CA ILE A 493 -6.94 38.17 6.45
C ILE A 493 -6.68 37.34 5.19
N SER A 494 -5.72 36.43 5.26
CA SER A 494 -5.46 35.48 4.19
C SER A 494 -6.38 34.27 4.32
N THR A 495 -6.62 33.57 3.20
CA THR A 495 -7.42 32.34 3.26
C THR A 495 -6.68 31.23 4.00
N THR A 496 -5.35 31.27 4.07
CA THR A 496 -4.58 30.32 4.91
C THR A 496 -4.91 30.54 6.37
N ILE A 497 -4.90 31.78 6.85
CA ILE A 497 -5.28 32.10 8.24
C ILE A 497 -6.77 31.79 8.47
N ALA A 498 -7.62 32.01 7.45
CA ALA A 498 -9.03 31.64 7.54
C ALA A 498 -9.18 30.13 7.76
N PHE A 499 -8.40 29.32 7.06
CA PHE A 499 -8.36 27.86 7.26
C PHE A 499 -7.98 27.53 8.71
N VAL A 500 -6.90 28.14 9.22
CA VAL A 500 -6.45 27.89 10.60
C VAL A 500 -7.55 28.27 11.61
N ARG A 501 -8.22 29.39 11.41
CA ARG A 501 -9.33 29.83 12.28
C ARG A 501 -10.51 28.83 12.17
N ALA A 502 -10.83 28.34 10.96
CA ALA A 502 -11.87 27.33 10.80
C ALA A 502 -11.51 26.06 11.54
N LEU A 503 -10.25 25.64 11.47
CA LEU A 503 -9.76 24.47 12.21
C LEU A 503 -9.93 24.67 13.71
N ASN A 504 -9.63 25.87 14.22
CA ASN A 504 -9.84 26.19 15.64
C ASN A 504 -11.31 26.15 16.04
N VAL A 505 -12.23 26.57 15.15
CA VAL A 505 -13.67 26.45 15.40
C VAL A 505 -14.04 24.98 15.58
N MET A 506 -13.53 24.12 14.68
CA MET A 506 -13.82 22.67 14.74
C MET A 506 -13.23 22.05 16.01
N LEU A 507 -12.06 22.48 16.45
CA LEU A 507 -11.41 21.99 17.68
C LEU A 507 -12.19 22.34 18.95
N LYS A 508 -13.09 23.30 18.88
CA LYS A 508 -13.98 23.65 20.00
C LYS A 508 -15.25 22.81 20.04
N ASN A 509 -15.55 22.09 18.97
CA ASN A 509 -16.76 21.25 18.92
C ASN A 509 -16.51 19.93 19.67
N LYS A 510 -17.31 19.67 20.70
CA LYS A 510 -17.11 18.51 21.60
C LYS A 510 -17.24 17.17 20.90
N SER A 511 -18.04 17.09 19.84
CA SER A 511 -18.29 15.83 19.13
C SER A 511 -17.15 15.45 18.20
N ILE A 512 -16.51 16.44 17.56
CA ILE A 512 -15.51 16.17 16.52
C ILE A 512 -14.09 16.58 16.87
N LYS A 513 -13.88 17.31 17.96
CA LYS A 513 -12.53 17.83 18.29
C LYS A 513 -11.46 16.74 18.32
N ASP A 514 -11.80 15.57 18.85
CA ASP A 514 -10.85 14.44 18.95
C ASP A 514 -10.69 13.66 17.66
N ARG A 515 -11.54 13.93 16.68
CA ARG A 515 -11.50 13.26 15.36
C ARG A 515 -10.65 14.03 14.35
N LEU A 516 -10.30 15.29 14.64
CA LEU A 516 -9.53 16.10 13.72
C LEU A 516 -8.08 15.63 13.70
N VAL A 517 -7.52 15.48 12.51
CA VAL A 517 -6.14 15.03 12.34
C VAL A 517 -5.40 16.02 11.44
N PRO A 518 -4.78 17.04 12.04
CA PRO A 518 -3.90 17.91 11.24
C PRO A 518 -2.63 17.16 10.86
N ILE A 519 -2.30 17.19 9.58
CA ILE A 519 -1.13 16.47 9.04
C ILE A 519 -0.24 17.50 8.36
N ILE A 520 1.03 17.51 8.68
CA ILE A 520 2.00 18.49 8.19
C ILE A 520 3.28 17.76 7.71
N ALA A 521 3.91 18.38 6.72
CA ALA A 521 5.19 17.91 6.17
C ALA A 521 6.26 18.96 6.50
N ASP A 522 6.43 19.23 7.82
CA ASP A 522 7.45 20.15 8.39
C ASP A 522 7.22 21.64 8.04
N GLU A 523 5.97 22.04 7.78
CA GLU A 523 5.70 23.43 7.37
C GLU A 523 4.63 24.13 8.20
N ALA A 524 4.40 23.67 9.44
CA ALA A 524 3.35 24.24 10.28
C ALA A 524 3.52 25.75 10.53
N ARG A 525 4.76 26.18 10.76
CA ARG A 525 5.05 27.61 11.05
C ARG A 525 4.78 28.47 9.82
N THR A 526 5.07 27.97 8.63
CA THR A 526 4.79 28.69 7.38
C THR A 526 3.28 28.95 7.20
N PHE A 527 2.47 27.99 7.63
CA PHE A 527 1.02 28.08 7.49
C PHE A 527 0.31 28.69 8.71
N GLY A 528 1.08 29.15 9.70
CA GLY A 528 0.50 29.77 10.90
C GLY A 528 -0.15 28.79 11.85
N MET A 529 0.28 27.54 11.84
CA MET A 529 -0.29 26.46 12.63
C MET A 529 0.48 26.18 13.93
N GLU A 530 1.57 26.90 14.19
CA GLU A 530 2.44 26.60 15.34
C GLU A 530 1.72 26.72 16.69
N GLY A 531 0.65 27.52 16.75
CA GLY A 531 -0.16 27.60 17.95
C GLY A 531 -0.78 26.26 18.36
N LEU A 532 -0.99 25.39 17.39
CA LEU A 532 -1.55 24.06 17.64
C LEU A 532 -0.55 23.13 18.36
N PHE A 533 0.76 23.40 18.26
CA PHE A 533 1.77 22.58 18.94
C PHE A 533 1.47 22.46 20.43
N ARG A 534 1.18 23.59 21.07
CA ARG A 534 0.86 23.62 22.50
C ARG A 534 -0.56 23.13 22.79
N GLN A 535 -1.50 23.50 21.94
CA GLN A 535 -2.92 23.22 22.14
C GLN A 535 -3.24 21.72 22.04
N ILE A 536 -2.72 21.03 21.03
CA ILE A 536 -3.09 19.63 20.76
C ILE A 536 -1.88 18.70 20.62
N GLY A 537 -0.67 19.24 20.59
CA GLY A 537 0.56 18.46 20.55
C GLY A 537 0.85 17.74 19.26
N ILE A 538 2.12 17.41 19.07
CA ILE A 538 2.63 16.63 17.93
C ILE A 538 2.74 15.17 18.41
N TYR A 539 2.16 14.25 17.66
CA TYR A 539 2.20 12.83 18.02
C TYR A 539 3.62 12.28 17.94
N SER A 540 4.03 11.62 19.01
CA SER A 540 5.29 10.86 19.06
C SER A 540 5.05 9.64 19.93
N PRO A 541 5.28 8.41 19.40
CA PRO A 541 5.03 7.20 20.19
C PRO A 541 5.91 7.09 21.42
N ASN A 542 7.00 7.84 21.48
CA ASN A 542 7.95 7.83 22.61
C ASN A 542 7.80 9.06 23.51
N GLY A 543 6.81 9.92 23.25
CA GLY A 543 6.74 11.21 23.95
C GLY A 543 7.87 12.13 23.53
N GLN A 544 8.28 13.04 24.44
CA GLN A 544 9.37 13.97 24.16
C GLN A 544 10.55 13.65 25.09
N GLN A 545 11.57 13.01 24.55
CA GLN A 545 12.72 12.51 25.29
C GLN A 545 13.83 13.57 25.46
N TYR A 546 13.58 14.80 25.04
CA TYR A 546 14.54 15.91 25.06
C TYR A 546 13.83 17.18 25.48
N THR A 547 14.60 18.19 25.89
CA THR A 547 14.08 19.53 26.18
C THR A 547 14.11 20.33 24.87
N PRO A 548 12.96 20.76 24.35
CA PRO A 548 12.98 21.52 23.09
C PRO A 548 13.70 22.85 23.27
N GLN A 549 14.44 23.24 22.24
CA GLN A 549 15.25 24.46 22.26
C GLN A 549 14.37 25.70 22.49
N ASP A 550 13.12 25.64 21.98
CA ASP A 550 12.18 26.76 22.08
C ASP A 550 11.20 26.64 23.27
N ARG A 551 11.55 25.87 24.29
CA ARG A 551 10.69 25.58 25.44
C ARG A 551 10.11 26.84 26.12
N GLU A 552 10.85 27.93 26.07
CA GLU A 552 10.43 29.19 26.70
C GLU A 552 9.39 29.95 25.86
N GLN A 553 9.16 29.52 24.62
CA GLN A 553 8.20 30.19 23.75
C GLN A 553 6.78 29.65 23.99
N VAL A 554 5.77 30.50 23.74
CA VAL A 554 4.36 30.12 23.92
C VAL A 554 3.99 28.97 23.00
N ALA A 555 4.50 28.97 21.76
CA ALA A 555 4.21 27.97 20.77
C ALA A 555 5.44 27.10 20.48
N TYR A 556 5.98 26.48 21.53
CA TYR A 556 7.15 25.62 21.39
C TYR A 556 6.81 24.27 20.74
N TYR A 557 7.84 23.62 20.22
CA TYR A 557 7.71 22.33 19.52
C TYR A 557 7.45 21.24 20.57
N LYS A 558 6.17 20.88 20.76
CA LYS A 558 5.75 19.97 21.82
C LYS A 558 5.34 18.61 21.22
N GLU A 559 6.08 17.59 21.58
CA GLU A 559 5.76 16.20 21.21
C GLU A 559 5.13 15.48 22.39
N ASP A 560 4.16 14.60 22.10
CA ASP A 560 3.38 13.92 23.14
C ASP A 560 2.87 12.60 22.58
N GLU A 561 2.87 11.56 23.39
CA GLU A 561 2.31 10.26 23.03
C GLU A 561 0.82 10.38 22.63
N LYS A 562 0.13 11.35 23.25
CA LYS A 562 -1.28 11.64 22.93
C LYS A 562 -1.43 12.82 21.98
N GLY A 563 -0.36 13.26 21.37
CA GLY A 563 -0.39 14.37 20.41
C GLY A 563 -1.33 14.09 19.25
N GLN A 564 -1.96 15.17 18.77
CA GLN A 564 -3.00 15.03 17.74
C GLN A 564 -2.48 15.31 16.33
N ILE A 565 -1.43 16.12 16.21
CA ILE A 565 -0.83 16.50 14.92
C ILE A 565 0.08 15.36 14.45
N LEU A 566 -0.08 14.94 13.20
CA LEU A 566 0.86 14.02 12.57
C LEU A 566 1.88 14.83 11.78
N GLN A 567 3.11 14.92 12.31
CA GLN A 567 4.25 15.57 11.66
C GLN A 567 5.03 14.50 10.92
N GLU A 568 5.03 14.57 9.60
CA GLU A 568 5.60 13.48 8.78
C GLU A 568 6.98 13.82 8.20
N GLY A 569 7.52 14.98 8.55
CA GLY A 569 8.81 15.42 8.01
C GLY A 569 8.69 15.94 6.57
N ILE A 570 9.81 16.27 5.95
CA ILE A 570 9.82 16.77 4.56
C ILE A 570 9.56 15.58 3.62
N ASN A 571 8.31 15.15 3.59
CA ASN A 571 7.92 13.90 2.94
C ASN A 571 6.44 14.00 2.55
N GLU A 572 6.18 14.64 1.41
CA GLU A 572 4.80 14.85 0.95
C GLU A 572 4.08 13.52 0.70
N LEU A 573 4.78 12.55 0.12
CA LEU A 573 4.16 11.25 -0.17
C LEU A 573 3.78 10.51 1.12
N GLY A 574 4.66 10.52 2.12
CA GLY A 574 4.37 9.92 3.43
C GLY A 574 3.24 10.63 4.15
N ALA A 575 3.26 11.98 4.13
CA ALA A 575 2.17 12.76 4.73
C ALA A 575 0.85 12.46 4.04
N GLY A 576 0.87 12.31 2.70
CA GLY A 576 -0.31 11.91 1.94
C GLY A 576 -0.81 10.52 2.33
N ALA A 577 0.10 9.58 2.51
CA ALA A 577 -0.26 8.21 2.94
C ALA A 577 -0.85 8.22 4.37
N SER A 578 -0.30 9.06 5.24
CA SER A 578 -0.83 9.27 6.59
C SER A 578 -2.25 9.83 6.52
N TRP A 579 -2.45 10.83 5.65
CA TRP A 579 -3.77 11.41 5.41
C TRP A 579 -4.75 10.34 4.90
N LEU A 580 -4.29 9.48 3.98
CA LEU A 580 -5.14 8.43 3.42
C LEU A 580 -5.57 7.43 4.50
N ALA A 581 -4.68 7.07 5.41
CA ALA A 581 -5.02 6.16 6.52
C ALA A 581 -6.12 6.78 7.39
N ALA A 582 -5.99 8.07 7.73
CA ALA A 582 -7.01 8.78 8.51
C ALA A 582 -8.31 8.94 7.72
N ALA A 583 -8.19 9.23 6.41
CA ALA A 583 -9.32 9.51 5.52
C ALA A 583 -10.19 8.26 5.27
N THR A 584 -9.66 7.08 5.53
CA THR A 584 -10.38 5.82 5.35
C THR A 584 -10.66 5.10 6.68
N SER A 585 -10.36 5.75 7.80
CA SER A 585 -10.61 5.18 9.13
C SER A 585 -12.10 4.89 9.38
N TYR A 586 -13.00 5.65 8.75
CA TYR A 586 -14.43 5.36 8.83
C TYR A 586 -14.73 3.93 8.42
N SER A 587 -13.97 3.41 7.47
CA SER A 587 -14.14 2.08 6.89
C SER A 587 -13.24 1.04 7.58
N THR A 588 -11.95 1.32 7.73
CA THR A 588 -11.01 0.36 8.32
C THR A 588 -11.30 0.10 9.79
N ASN A 589 -11.78 1.12 10.50
CA ASN A 589 -11.94 1.05 11.97
C ASN A 589 -13.37 1.29 12.44
N ASN A 590 -14.29 1.59 11.55
CA ASN A 590 -15.63 2.08 11.92
C ASN A 590 -15.52 3.29 12.86
N LEU A 591 -14.50 4.11 12.62
CA LEU A 591 -14.20 5.29 13.44
C LEU A 591 -13.89 6.45 12.51
N PRO A 592 -14.88 7.32 12.22
CA PRO A 592 -14.62 8.43 11.29
C PRO A 592 -13.61 9.40 11.89
N MET A 593 -12.54 9.67 11.12
CA MET A 593 -11.54 10.68 11.45
C MET A 593 -11.60 11.74 10.35
N ILE A 594 -11.22 12.96 10.69
CA ILE A 594 -11.35 14.12 9.80
C ILE A 594 -9.95 14.70 9.56
N PRO A 595 -9.24 14.21 8.55
CA PRO A 595 -7.87 14.66 8.32
C PRO A 595 -7.80 15.92 7.47
N PHE A 596 -6.84 16.77 7.83
CA PHE A 596 -6.47 17.97 7.10
C PHE A 596 -4.98 17.89 6.82
N TYR A 597 -4.61 17.62 5.56
CA TYR A 597 -3.20 17.66 5.19
C TYR A 597 -2.93 18.95 4.43
N ILE A 598 -2.11 19.82 5.02
CA ILE A 598 -1.72 21.08 4.41
C ILE A 598 -0.29 20.96 3.85
N TYR A 599 -0.11 21.47 2.63
CA TYR A 599 1.17 21.40 1.92
C TYR A 599 1.25 22.57 0.95
N TYR A 600 2.43 22.81 0.39
CA TYR A 600 2.54 23.78 -0.70
C TYR A 600 1.79 23.24 -1.91
N SER A 601 0.84 24.02 -2.44
CA SER A 601 -0.02 23.58 -3.55
C SER A 601 0.79 23.10 -4.75
N MET A 602 1.95 23.72 -4.99
CA MET A 602 2.86 23.35 -6.08
C MET A 602 3.35 21.90 -5.93
N PHE A 603 3.52 21.42 -4.70
CA PHE A 603 4.11 20.10 -4.43
C PHE A 603 3.10 19.03 -4.03
N GLY A 604 1.80 19.31 -4.22
CA GLY A 604 0.75 18.33 -3.98
C GLY A 604 0.56 17.41 -5.18
N PHE A 605 -0.44 17.68 -5.99
CA PHE A 605 -0.86 16.76 -7.05
C PHE A 605 0.26 16.37 -8.02
N GLN A 606 1.19 17.27 -8.33
CA GLN A 606 2.29 16.89 -9.23
C GLN A 606 3.31 15.95 -8.57
N ARG A 607 3.36 15.93 -7.23
CA ARG A 607 4.31 15.08 -6.51
C ARG A 607 3.66 13.81 -5.96
N ILE A 608 2.39 13.90 -5.52
CA ILE A 608 1.69 12.77 -4.92
C ILE A 608 0.41 12.41 -5.70
N GLY A 609 0.36 12.75 -6.99
CA GLY A 609 -0.83 12.54 -7.79
C GLY A 609 -1.32 11.11 -7.85
N ASP A 610 -0.40 10.16 -7.92
CA ASP A 610 -0.75 8.74 -7.92
C ASP A 610 -1.46 8.35 -6.61
N LEU A 611 -0.97 8.82 -5.48
CA LEU A 611 -1.62 8.58 -4.19
C LEU A 611 -2.98 9.27 -4.13
N CYS A 612 -3.09 10.48 -4.69
CA CYS A 612 -4.38 11.18 -4.74
C CYS A 612 -5.39 10.42 -5.60
N TRP A 613 -4.94 9.82 -6.70
CA TRP A 613 -5.78 8.96 -7.52
C TRP A 613 -6.22 7.73 -6.72
N ALA A 614 -5.26 7.07 -6.04
CA ALA A 614 -5.56 5.91 -5.19
C ALA A 614 -6.54 6.27 -4.07
N ALA A 615 -6.43 7.49 -3.52
CA ALA A 615 -7.38 7.97 -2.50
C ALA A 615 -8.81 8.02 -3.04
N GLY A 616 -8.95 8.45 -4.30
CA GLY A 616 -10.25 8.42 -4.97
C GLY A 616 -10.81 7.01 -5.06
N ASP A 617 -9.99 6.07 -5.50
CA ASP A 617 -10.38 4.66 -5.63
C ASP A 617 -10.69 4.04 -4.25
N GLN A 618 -9.95 4.43 -3.22
CA GLN A 618 -10.13 3.91 -1.86
C GLN A 618 -11.31 4.56 -1.13
N GLN A 619 -11.97 5.53 -1.77
CA GLN A 619 -13.12 6.23 -1.23
C GLN A 619 -12.78 7.02 0.03
N ALA A 620 -11.66 7.76 -0.03
CA ALA A 620 -11.17 8.60 1.06
C ALA A 620 -12.15 9.75 1.34
N ARG A 621 -12.19 10.20 2.61
CA ARG A 621 -12.98 11.35 3.07
C ARG A 621 -12.07 12.24 3.92
N GLY A 622 -12.01 13.51 3.56
CA GLY A 622 -11.14 14.45 4.28
C GLY A 622 -10.77 15.63 3.40
N PHE A 623 -9.82 16.41 3.88
CA PHE A 623 -9.43 17.67 3.25
C PHE A 623 -7.94 17.68 2.92
N LEU A 624 -7.62 18.03 1.67
CA LEU A 624 -6.27 18.39 1.25
C LEU A 624 -6.25 19.91 1.09
N ILE A 625 -5.27 20.56 1.69
CA ILE A 625 -5.17 22.03 1.67
C ILE A 625 -3.88 22.43 0.95
N GLY A 626 -4.02 23.03 -0.24
CA GLY A 626 -2.87 23.52 -0.99
C GLY A 626 -2.52 24.93 -0.56
N GLY A 627 -1.60 25.03 0.39
CA GLY A 627 -1.22 26.32 1.00
C GLY A 627 -0.32 27.14 0.12
N THR A 628 -0.35 28.44 0.33
CA THR A 628 0.41 29.45 -0.39
C THR A 628 0.28 29.34 -1.92
N SER A 629 -0.94 28.99 -2.38
CA SER A 629 -1.20 28.95 -3.82
C SER A 629 -1.18 30.38 -4.40
N GLY A 630 -0.87 30.48 -5.66
CA GLY A 630 -0.86 31.78 -6.32
C GLY A 630 0.23 31.85 -7.37
N ARG A 631 0.08 32.77 -8.28
CA ARG A 631 1.00 32.94 -9.40
C ARG A 631 1.73 34.27 -9.37
N THR A 632 1.18 35.25 -8.66
CA THR A 632 1.67 36.61 -8.72
C THR A 632 1.94 37.22 -7.32
N THR A 633 1.69 36.47 -6.28
CA THR A 633 1.81 36.97 -4.92
C THR A 633 2.84 36.20 -4.07
N LEU A 634 3.66 35.39 -4.72
CA LEU A 634 4.64 34.53 -4.04
C LEU A 634 6.09 34.94 -4.32
N ASN A 635 6.34 36.20 -4.60
CA ASN A 635 7.68 36.69 -4.92
C ASN A 635 8.70 36.35 -3.83
N GLY A 636 8.27 36.41 -2.57
CA GLY A 636 9.14 36.09 -1.44
C GLY A 636 9.47 34.60 -1.32
N GLU A 637 8.61 33.74 -1.82
CA GLU A 637 8.83 32.29 -1.76
C GLU A 637 9.53 31.79 -3.02
N GLY A 638 9.41 32.49 -4.13
CA GLY A 638 10.13 32.23 -5.35
C GLY A 638 9.34 31.39 -6.36
N LEU A 639 9.92 31.31 -7.55
CA LEU A 639 9.31 30.69 -8.72
C LEU A 639 8.85 29.25 -8.47
N GLN A 640 9.58 28.50 -7.67
CA GLN A 640 9.29 27.09 -7.45
C GLN A 640 7.96 26.85 -6.70
N HIS A 641 7.38 27.88 -6.09
CA HIS A 641 6.11 27.74 -5.36
C HIS A 641 4.90 28.26 -6.16
N GLU A 642 5.12 28.83 -7.33
CA GLU A 642 4.03 29.40 -8.12
C GLU A 642 3.21 28.31 -8.80
N ASP A 643 2.00 28.09 -8.30
CA ASP A 643 1.10 27.04 -8.77
C ASP A 643 0.09 27.54 -9.78
N GLY A 644 0.11 26.97 -10.99
CA GLY A 644 -0.88 27.27 -12.00
C GLY A 644 -1.60 26.04 -12.54
N HIS A 645 -1.43 24.89 -11.91
CA HIS A 645 -1.85 23.61 -12.51
C HIS A 645 -2.47 22.59 -11.55
N SER A 646 -2.39 22.81 -10.24
CA SER A 646 -2.86 21.78 -9.28
C SER A 646 -4.36 21.50 -9.42
N HIS A 647 -5.17 22.51 -9.70
CA HIS A 647 -6.61 22.31 -9.91
C HIS A 647 -6.90 21.52 -11.18
N ILE A 648 -6.07 21.68 -12.22
CA ILE A 648 -6.24 20.87 -13.45
C ILE A 648 -6.00 19.40 -13.12
N GLN A 649 -4.96 19.13 -12.35
CA GLN A 649 -4.64 17.76 -11.94
C GLN A 649 -5.73 17.16 -11.04
N SER A 650 -6.18 17.93 -10.05
CA SER A 650 -7.21 17.43 -9.12
C SER A 650 -8.53 17.13 -9.82
N LEU A 651 -8.86 17.90 -10.87
CA LEU A 651 -10.10 17.70 -11.62
C LEU A 651 -10.12 16.39 -12.42
N THR A 652 -8.98 15.75 -12.61
CA THR A 652 -8.94 14.44 -13.28
C THR A 652 -9.48 13.32 -12.38
N ILE A 653 -9.58 13.56 -11.07
CA ILE A 653 -10.02 12.54 -10.11
C ILE A 653 -11.53 12.73 -9.88
N PRO A 654 -12.36 11.75 -10.25
CA PRO A 654 -13.81 11.93 -10.30
C PRO A 654 -14.48 12.35 -8.99
N ASN A 655 -13.94 11.93 -7.84
CA ASN A 655 -14.53 12.22 -6.53
C ASN A 655 -13.70 13.19 -5.69
N CYS A 656 -12.78 13.92 -6.32
CA CYS A 656 -12.09 15.05 -5.69
C CYS A 656 -12.85 16.34 -5.99
N ILE A 657 -13.29 17.03 -4.93
CA ILE A 657 -14.04 18.28 -5.05
C ILE A 657 -13.06 19.42 -4.80
N SER A 658 -12.83 20.23 -5.84
CA SER A 658 -11.79 21.26 -5.84
C SER A 658 -12.34 22.66 -5.70
N TYR A 659 -11.73 23.49 -4.82
CA TYR A 659 -12.12 24.88 -4.60
C TYR A 659 -10.89 25.77 -4.45
N ASP A 660 -11.02 27.01 -4.92
CA ASP A 660 -9.99 28.04 -4.80
C ASP A 660 -10.64 29.30 -4.21
N PRO A 661 -10.92 29.30 -2.88
CA PRO A 661 -11.61 30.44 -2.27
C PRO A 661 -10.72 31.67 -2.19
N ALA A 662 -11.36 32.83 -2.40
CA ALA A 662 -10.71 34.14 -2.30
C ALA A 662 -10.94 34.80 -0.93
N TYR A 663 -12.00 34.41 -0.22
CA TYR A 663 -12.41 35.09 1.03
C TYR A 663 -12.59 34.10 2.18
N ALA A 664 -12.46 34.63 3.40
CA ALA A 664 -12.58 33.82 4.63
C ALA A 664 -13.95 33.13 4.72
N TYR A 665 -15.04 33.83 4.36
CA TYR A 665 -16.38 33.23 4.42
C TYR A 665 -16.52 32.05 3.46
N GLU A 666 -15.83 32.10 2.33
CA GLU A 666 -15.86 30.98 1.36
C GLU A 666 -15.16 29.75 1.96
N VAL A 667 -14.03 29.95 2.64
CA VAL A 667 -13.34 28.85 3.32
C VAL A 667 -14.29 28.20 4.33
N ALA A 668 -14.98 29.01 5.14
CA ALA A 668 -15.90 28.50 6.15
C ALA A 668 -17.03 27.69 5.53
N VAL A 669 -17.64 28.21 4.48
CA VAL A 669 -18.78 27.55 3.79
C VAL A 669 -18.33 26.24 3.17
N ILE A 670 -17.18 26.23 2.50
CA ILE A 670 -16.63 25.04 1.82
C ILE A 670 -16.31 23.95 2.85
N MET A 671 -15.67 24.33 3.95
CA MET A 671 -15.32 23.36 4.97
C MET A 671 -16.56 22.79 5.66
N HIS A 672 -17.55 23.62 5.95
CA HIS A 672 -18.80 23.15 6.51
C HIS A 672 -19.51 22.19 5.54
N ASP A 673 -19.55 22.55 4.26
CA ASP A 673 -20.12 21.70 3.21
C ASP A 673 -19.45 20.33 3.19
N GLY A 674 -18.12 20.31 3.25
CA GLY A 674 -17.35 19.06 3.27
C GLY A 674 -17.67 18.21 4.49
N LEU A 675 -17.74 18.83 5.67
CA LEU A 675 -18.09 18.11 6.89
C LEU A 675 -19.47 17.43 6.75
N VAL A 676 -20.47 18.19 6.27
CA VAL A 676 -21.84 17.67 6.13
C VAL A 676 -21.88 16.53 5.09
N ARG A 677 -21.22 16.71 3.95
CA ARG A 677 -21.30 15.73 2.87
C ARG A 677 -20.57 14.43 3.22
N MET A 678 -19.41 14.54 3.82
CA MET A 678 -18.57 13.37 4.10
C MET A 678 -18.94 12.67 5.41
N TYR A 679 -19.31 13.43 6.42
CA TYR A 679 -19.47 12.91 7.80
C TYR A 679 -20.89 13.01 8.33
N GLY A 680 -21.83 13.60 7.57
CA GLY A 680 -23.26 13.64 7.89
C GLY A 680 -23.94 12.36 7.43
N GLU A 681 -25.27 12.35 7.42
CA GLU A 681 -26.07 11.16 7.10
C GLU A 681 -25.75 10.58 5.71
N ALA A 682 -25.45 11.43 4.72
CA ALA A 682 -25.21 10.98 3.36
C ALA A 682 -23.93 10.17 3.23
N GLN A 683 -22.93 10.48 4.04
CA GLN A 683 -21.62 9.82 3.99
C GLN A 683 -21.12 9.67 2.55
N GLU A 684 -21.03 10.81 1.84
CA GLU A 684 -20.61 10.80 0.44
C GLU A 684 -19.14 10.42 0.33
N ASN A 685 -18.81 9.60 -0.66
CA ASN A 685 -17.44 9.19 -0.94
C ASN A 685 -16.76 10.22 -1.84
N VAL A 686 -16.44 11.36 -1.25
CA VAL A 686 -15.70 12.44 -1.90
C VAL A 686 -14.63 12.92 -0.92
N TYR A 687 -13.61 13.59 -1.44
CA TYR A 687 -12.68 14.34 -0.61
C TYR A 687 -12.47 15.71 -1.25
N TYR A 688 -12.02 16.66 -0.43
CA TYR A 688 -11.93 18.07 -0.83
C TYR A 688 -10.49 18.49 -1.04
N TYR A 689 -10.23 19.22 -2.12
CA TYR A 689 -8.97 19.93 -2.33
C TYR A 689 -9.26 21.42 -2.33
N ILE A 690 -8.65 22.15 -1.39
CA ILE A 690 -8.90 23.58 -1.22
C ILE A 690 -7.54 24.29 -1.29
N THR A 691 -7.36 25.21 -2.23
CA THR A 691 -6.14 26.03 -2.23
C THR A 691 -6.33 27.26 -1.37
N THR A 692 -5.24 27.75 -0.72
CA THR A 692 -5.25 28.92 0.14
C THR A 692 -4.06 29.82 -0.20
N LEU A 693 -4.28 31.13 0.10
CA LEU A 693 -3.30 32.14 -0.26
C LEU A 693 -2.63 32.70 0.98
N UNK A 694 -1.53 33.10 0.85
CA UNK A 694 -0.78 33.74 1.88
C UNK A 694 -0.93 35.20 1.86
N UNK A 695 -1.34 35.84 0.71
CA UNK A 695 -1.42 37.21 0.62
C UNK A 695 -2.63 37.68 1.38
N UNK A 696 -2.57 38.71 1.95
CA UNK A 696 -3.61 39.28 2.73
C UNK A 696 -4.39 40.07 1.77
N UNK A 697 -5.41 39.73 1.64
CA UNK A 697 -6.32 40.41 0.83
C UNK A 697 -7.21 41.20 1.70
N UNK A 698 -7.62 42.10 1.28
CA UNK A 698 -8.50 42.93 1.99
C UNK A 698 -9.80 42.29 1.93
N UNK A 699 -10.04 41.94 2.69
CA UNK A 699 -11.21 41.34 2.78
C UNK A 699 -12.27 42.26 2.63
N UNK A 700 -12.35 42.51 1.81
CA UNK A 700 -13.37 43.36 1.55
C UNK A 700 -14.51 42.70 1.97
N UNK A 701 -15.09 43.29 2.41
CA UNK A 701 -16.27 42.82 2.88
C UNK A 701 -16.92 42.21 1.74
N UNK A 702 -17.10 41.50 2.00
CA UNK A 702 -17.74 40.88 1.05
C UNK A 702 -18.78 41.69 0.55
N UNK A 703 -18.58 41.90 -0.20
CA UNK A 703 -19.45 42.63 -0.69
C UNK A 703 -20.73 41.99 -0.47
N UNK A 704 -21.13 42.33 -0.18
CA UNK A 704 -22.26 41.87 0.03
C UNK A 704 -22.65 40.81 -0.68
N VAL A 705 -22.15 39.81 -0.70
CA VAL A 705 -22.65 38.55 -1.25
C VAL A 705 -23.69 38.02 -0.28
N PRO A 706 -24.90 37.88 -0.69
CA PRO A 706 -25.95 37.45 0.22
C PRO A 706 -25.60 36.08 0.86
N ARG A 707 -25.73 36.00 2.17
CA ARG A 707 -25.58 34.77 2.96
C ARG A 707 -26.34 33.61 2.29
N LYS A 708 -27.49 33.92 1.70
CA LYS A 708 -28.33 32.94 1.01
C LYS A 708 -27.69 32.31 -0.23
N VAL A 709 -26.76 33.01 -0.88
CA VAL A 709 -26.08 32.48 -2.08
C VAL A 709 -24.99 31.51 -1.68
N SER A 710 -24.25 31.83 -0.64
CA SER A 710 -23.19 30.93 -0.15
C SER A 710 -23.79 29.63 0.39
N VAL A 711 -24.94 29.70 1.06
CA VAL A 711 -25.64 28.52 1.59
C VAL A 711 -26.27 27.68 0.45
N LYS A 712 -26.75 28.35 -0.62
CA LYS A 712 -27.34 27.63 -1.75
C LYS A 712 -26.31 26.81 -2.56
N VAL A 713 -25.04 27.16 -2.48
CA VAL A 713 -23.98 26.35 -3.12
C VAL A 713 -23.79 25.04 -2.34
N SER A 714 -23.98 25.09 -1.03
CA SER A 714 -23.71 23.93 -0.17
C SER A 714 -24.90 22.98 0.03
N THR A 715 -26.13 23.45 -0.14
CA THR A 715 -27.32 22.68 0.31
C THR A 715 -28.14 22.00 -0.79
N ASN A 716 -27.86 22.22 -2.07
CA ASN A 716 -28.68 21.61 -3.13
C ASN A 716 -28.14 20.27 -3.59
N SER A 717 -28.58 19.23 -2.90
CA SER A 717 -28.35 17.84 -3.29
C SER A 717 -29.35 17.33 -4.35
N LYS A 718 -30.33 18.13 -4.78
CA LYS A 718 -31.30 17.72 -5.79
C LYS A 718 -31.02 18.38 -7.15
N PRO A 719 -31.19 17.63 -8.24
CA PRO A 719 -30.90 18.17 -9.56
C PRO A 719 -32.03 19.01 -10.08
N SER A 720 -32.20 20.21 -9.59
CA SER A 720 -33.14 21.12 -10.16
C SER A 720 -32.52 22.50 -10.32
N LYS A 721 -32.44 22.88 -11.56
CA LYS A 721 -32.08 24.22 -12.08
C LYS A 721 -30.75 24.81 -11.55
N VAL A 722 -29.88 25.00 -12.49
CA VAL A 722 -28.58 25.64 -12.32
C VAL A 722 -28.79 27.05 -11.76
N ALA A 723 -28.47 27.23 -10.49
CA ALA A 723 -28.33 28.57 -9.97
C ALA A 723 -26.97 29.09 -10.49
N LYS A 724 -27.01 30.10 -11.29
CA LYS A 724 -25.80 30.79 -11.70
C LYS A 724 -25.27 31.53 -10.48
N VAL A 725 -24.26 30.95 -9.85
CA VAL A 725 -23.56 31.64 -8.79
C VAL A 725 -22.49 32.50 -9.48
N LYS A 726 -22.75 33.76 -9.53
CA LYS A 726 -21.71 34.73 -9.94
C LYS A 726 -20.85 34.99 -8.70
N PHE A 727 -19.69 34.38 -8.65
CA PHE A 727 -18.65 34.87 -7.75
C PHE A 727 -18.09 36.12 -8.41
N SER A 728 -18.31 37.27 -7.81
CA SER A 728 -17.76 38.49 -8.35
C SER A 728 -16.29 38.63 -7.96
N CYS A 729 -15.42 38.37 -8.90
CA CYS A 729 -14.01 38.67 -8.77
C CYS A 729 -13.81 40.18 -8.92
N TRP A 730 -13.56 40.86 -7.83
CA TRP A 730 -13.14 42.24 -7.84
C TRP A 730 -11.70 42.36 -7.36
N ALA A 731 -10.80 41.88 -8.17
CA ALA A 731 -9.38 42.20 -8.03
C ALA A 731 -8.75 41.90 -9.39
N PRO A 732 -8.05 42.86 -9.96
CA PRO A 732 -7.56 42.70 -11.35
C PRO A 732 -6.45 41.68 -11.54
N VAL A 733 -6.14 40.89 -10.54
CA VAL A 733 -4.94 40.03 -10.61
C VAL A 733 -5.14 38.60 -10.07
N LEU A 734 -6.27 38.29 -9.49
CA LEU A 734 -6.45 36.94 -8.90
C LEU A 734 -7.37 36.08 -9.74
N SER A 735 -6.95 34.87 -9.95
CA SER A 735 -7.66 33.91 -10.78
C SER A 735 -9.05 33.62 -10.25
N CYS A 736 -10.02 33.69 -11.15
CA CYS A 736 -11.39 33.34 -10.83
C CYS A 736 -11.58 31.87 -10.54
N VAL A 737 -12.33 31.61 -9.52
CA VAL A 737 -12.68 30.26 -9.11
C VAL A 737 -13.66 29.60 -10.08
N THR A 738 -13.32 28.43 -10.55
CA THR A 738 -14.25 27.58 -11.26
C THR A 738 -14.76 26.53 -10.29
N CYS A 739 -16.01 26.70 -9.83
CA CYS A 739 -16.65 25.65 -9.05
C CYS A 739 -17.21 24.61 -10.04
N VAL A 740 -16.52 23.50 -10.19
CA VAL A 740 -16.99 22.43 -11.05
C VAL A 740 -17.76 21.44 -10.20
N LYS A 741 -19.06 21.42 -10.36
CA LYS A 741 -19.92 20.45 -9.68
C LYS A 741 -20.07 19.22 -10.58
N GLN A 742 -19.47 18.15 -10.20
CA GLN A 742 -19.61 16.89 -10.92
C GLN A 742 -20.95 16.24 -10.59
N ARG A 743 -21.70 15.90 -11.61
CA ARG A 743 -22.97 15.21 -11.46
C ARG A 743 -22.85 13.72 -11.65
N ARG A 744 -23.41 12.98 -10.74
CA ARG A 744 -23.67 11.54 -10.88
C ARG A 744 -25.03 11.33 -11.56
N SER A 745 -25.06 11.24 -12.86
CA SER A 745 -26.00 10.43 -13.62
C SER A 745 -25.78 10.66 -15.10
N TRP A 746 -25.55 9.58 -15.75
CA TRP A 746 -25.25 9.54 -17.19
C TRP A 746 -26.50 9.68 -18.04
N ARG A 747 -27.61 10.11 -17.48
CA ARG A 747 -28.84 10.22 -18.29
C ARG A 747 -29.51 11.57 -18.12
N LYS A 748 -29.07 12.49 -18.90
CA LYS A 748 -29.77 13.67 -19.45
C LYS A 748 -28.81 14.85 -19.60
N THR A 749 -28.59 15.19 -20.85
CA THR A 749 -27.76 16.30 -21.28
C THR A 749 -28.37 17.63 -20.88
N THR A 750 -27.70 18.38 -20.05
CA THR A 750 -27.94 19.78 -19.88
C THR A 750 -26.66 20.54 -20.26
N ALA A 751 -26.80 21.49 -21.07
CA ALA A 751 -25.72 22.27 -21.63
C ALA A 751 -24.93 23.04 -20.55
N TRP A 752 -23.66 22.89 -20.59
CA TRP A 752 -22.74 23.70 -19.79
C TRP A 752 -22.55 25.02 -20.46
N VAL A 753 -22.66 26.11 -19.73
CA VAL A 753 -22.23 27.42 -20.21
C VAL A 753 -20.92 27.73 -19.51
N PRO A 754 -19.79 27.62 -20.20
CA PRO A 754 -18.54 28.04 -19.60
C PRO A 754 -18.53 29.56 -19.41
N THR A 755 -18.26 29.98 -18.20
CA THR A 755 -17.96 31.40 -17.97
C THR A 755 -16.57 31.66 -18.55
N CYS A 756 -16.49 32.51 -19.56
CA CYS A 756 -15.21 32.85 -20.15
C CYS A 756 -14.37 33.62 -19.13
N ILE A 757 -13.31 32.99 -18.68
CA ILE A 757 -12.30 33.61 -17.85
C ILE A 757 -11.28 34.27 -18.79
N ALA A 758 -11.17 35.57 -18.74
CA ALA A 758 -10.13 36.27 -19.48
C ALA A 758 -8.80 36.08 -18.73
N LEU A 759 -8.07 35.08 -19.13
CA LEU A 759 -6.72 34.89 -18.63
C LEU A 759 -5.72 35.63 -19.49
N PRO A 760 -4.63 36.15 -18.92
CA PRO A 760 -3.57 36.74 -19.73
C PRO A 760 -2.92 35.71 -20.64
N PRO A 761 -2.39 36.07 -21.77
CA PRO A 761 -1.81 35.12 -22.70
C PRO A 761 -0.57 34.44 -22.10
N SER A 762 -0.67 33.15 -21.94
CA SER A 762 0.47 32.33 -21.53
C SER A 762 0.66 31.18 -22.53
N PRO A 763 1.88 30.70 -22.68
CA PRO A 763 2.18 29.66 -23.68
C PRO A 763 1.41 28.33 -23.44
N ASN A 764 0.82 28.19 -22.29
CA ASN A 764 0.13 26.93 -21.94
C ASN A 764 -1.31 26.83 -22.46
N TRP A 765 -1.81 27.92 -23.08
CA TRP A 765 -3.14 27.90 -23.67
C TRP A 765 -3.35 26.81 -24.72
N ARG A 766 -2.28 26.49 -25.45
CA ARG A 766 -2.39 25.45 -26.51
C ARG A 766 -2.63 24.05 -25.93
N VAL A 767 -2.16 23.79 -24.74
CA VAL A 767 -2.36 22.51 -24.08
C VAL A 767 -3.79 22.40 -23.56
N MET A 768 -4.32 23.48 -22.99
CA MET A 768 -5.70 23.49 -22.49
C MET A 768 -6.73 23.33 -23.60
N ALA A 769 -6.49 23.99 -24.74
CA ALA A 769 -7.37 23.87 -25.90
C ALA A 769 -7.33 22.45 -26.47
N ARG A 770 -6.19 21.77 -26.41
CA ARG A 770 -6.07 20.38 -26.87
C ARG A 770 -6.75 19.41 -25.92
N ILE A 771 -6.66 19.65 -24.63
CA ILE A 771 -7.33 18.79 -23.62
C ILE A 771 -8.85 18.93 -23.74
N ALA A 772 -9.33 20.16 -23.96
CA ALA A 772 -10.77 20.40 -24.16
C ALA A 772 -11.30 19.74 -25.44
N ASN A 773 -10.44 19.62 -26.45
CA ASN A 773 -10.81 18.99 -27.74
C ASN A 773 -10.62 17.46 -27.75
N ALA A 774 -9.83 16.93 -26.85
CA ALA A 774 -9.58 15.50 -26.80
C ALA A 774 -10.56 14.75 -25.89
N GLY A 775 -11.32 15.48 -25.12
CA GLY A 775 -12.25 14.85 -24.21
C GLY A 775 -13.66 14.73 -24.76
N THR A 776 -14.24 13.68 -24.46
CA THR A 776 -15.56 13.15 -24.73
C THR A 776 -16.75 14.08 -24.43
N CYS A 777 -16.53 15.40 -24.32
CA CYS A 777 -17.61 16.30 -23.89
C CYS A 777 -18.19 17.19 -24.98
N CYS A 778 -17.76 17.09 -26.25
CA CYS A 778 -18.12 18.05 -27.26
C CYS A 778 -18.75 17.49 -28.53
N THR A 779 -19.74 16.59 -28.40
CA THR A 779 -20.43 16.11 -29.61
C THR A 779 -21.63 16.98 -30.04
N ARG A 780 -21.88 18.10 -29.36
CA ARG A 780 -23.00 18.98 -29.80
C ARG A 780 -22.76 20.48 -29.60
N TRP A 781 -21.64 20.97 -30.12
CA TRP A 781 -21.45 22.42 -30.19
C TRP A 781 -21.69 22.91 -31.61
N LYS A 782 -22.64 23.81 -31.78
CA LYS A 782 -22.77 24.52 -33.02
C LYS A 782 -21.72 25.65 -33.05
N PRO A 783 -20.95 25.78 -34.12
CA PRO A 783 -19.78 26.68 -34.16
C PRO A 783 -20.06 28.18 -34.11
N ARG A 784 -21.29 28.63 -33.89
CA ARG A 784 -21.61 30.04 -34.02
C ARG A 784 -21.46 30.92 -32.77
N ALA A 785 -21.08 30.31 -31.63
CA ALA A 785 -21.07 31.06 -30.38
C ALA A 785 -19.69 31.45 -29.85
N CYS A 786 -18.63 31.03 -30.48
CA CYS A 786 -17.29 31.40 -30.02
C CYS A 786 -16.38 31.71 -31.22
N ARG A 787 -16.43 32.95 -31.66
CA ARG A 787 -15.35 33.45 -32.54
C ARG A 787 -14.27 34.00 -31.62
N ILE A 788 -13.28 33.18 -31.38
CA ILE A 788 -12.03 33.66 -30.85
C ILE A 788 -11.22 34.03 -32.10
N SER A 789 -11.13 35.32 -32.38
CA SER A 789 -10.26 35.76 -33.43
C SER A 789 -8.83 35.68 -32.91
N LEU A 790 -8.10 34.72 -33.45
CA LEU A 790 -6.68 34.63 -33.25
C LEU A 790 -6.01 35.55 -34.27
N ARG A 791 -5.53 36.69 -33.84
CA ARG A 791 -4.51 37.45 -34.54
C ARG A 791 -3.31 37.58 -33.63
#